data_651b8a8506e14d8914a0f7de12e5da0d
#
_entry.id   651b8a8506e14d8914a0f7de12e5da0d
#
_cell.length_a   1.000
_cell.length_b   1.000
_cell.length_c   1.000
_cell.angle_alpha   90.00
_cell.angle_beta   90.00
_cell.angle_gamma   90.00
#
_symmetry.space_group_name_H-M   'P 1'
#
loop_
_entity.id
_entity.type
_entity.pdbx_description
1 polymer ?
#
loop_
_entity_poly.entity_id
_entity_poly.type
_entity_poly.pdbx_seq_one_letter_code
_entity_poly.pdbx_strand_id
1 'polypeptide(L)'
;MYLAKSLSLFLISTAISIAAPVLAQQAPDMNAYRVPAGNRVAQVNPGGETILPNGRIVAPLGERHYSAHANLFDITLSPNGKAIVGHTEGGMTIWQRNTRGAIPISISIEKFGLSGAFTHGGAQYIASNGDAGNGISVYDATSWDLPGIKATPERPFMDIDQAPLFTIKVDKEAYIQDIVLAPDGHTVYALDVARQRVVVFDLTKRSVIADVPAGRQPFALALNKDGSRLFVANIGIFNYSLVPDPKPETPFSKRGLRVPPFGFPSKEATSGVETEGRFVKGLGSARVPDAQSVWAYDVRNPSKPAITGKAKTGILIHAPADAGKSVGGSAPSALLVSGNTLWVANANNDTVQGFDIRTLKVTKTIKLTPTKALSRLRGVIPTGMAINRKATRLYVAEAGINAVGVIDIAKGTVIGHIPTGWYPTQVALGPFDENLFVATQKGIGQGPAGHLNPRQKTDERFNMPAMPGMLNVIPMPKDKDLPALTKNVLQYNGLLPVKADRPAVPADIEYVVFITKENHTFDGIFGELKGANGEPEYAQLGENGWLAAKGRSERMPIMPNHVKLAKQFAISDNFYMEPAGSGDGHRWLVGVYPSLWTTRVYYAGWEFALSNTAKGRMPSFGSNGSQIPEDYLENGSLWEHLARGGITFRNYGEGYELPHNDEDVIDSKSGANMLVNFPMPKVLFDNTCFDFPAYNNNIPDIVRADWFIDDIAKYRQQHSGKMPRFINIAICNDHGADPQPKRGFPYTESYMADNDLALGRIVEFLSKQPEWKKMVVFVTQDDSGGDADHVDRHRSFVLALGPWVKPGYVSHEHTSIMSIIKTIYRIFKLGPNNLFDMTATDLSDMLSSKPTFAPYKHTNVDPRIFKPADTMDPDDPKFEKRRGERPSMRMDDPKWIERMRTGGDADKR
;
A
#
# COMPACT_ATOMS: atom_id res chain seq x y z
N MET A 1 0.01 -35.37 85.38
CA MET A 1 1.48 -35.44 85.08
C MET A 1 1.61 -36.16 83.67
N TYR A 2 2.30 -35.56 82.80
CA TYR A 2 2.63 -35.91 81.39
C TYR A 2 1.60 -35.61 80.30
N LEU A 3 1.90 -34.56 79.61
CA LEU A 3 1.39 -34.13 78.28
C LEU A 3 1.85 -35.13 77.17
N ALA A 4 0.93 -35.49 76.30
CA ALA A 4 1.27 -36.07 74.99
C ALA A 4 0.83 -35.11 73.89
N LYS A 5 1.78 -34.55 73.14
CA LYS A 5 1.57 -33.73 72.00
C LYS A 5 1.32 -34.64 70.83
N SER A 6 0.15 -34.51 70.15
CA SER A 6 -0.15 -35.14 68.86
C SER A 6 0.37 -34.22 67.75
N LEU A 7 1.27 -34.78 66.92
CA LEU A 7 1.79 -34.15 65.70
C LEU A 7 0.86 -34.56 64.56
N SER A 8 0.14 -33.63 63.95
CA SER A 8 -0.62 -33.87 62.72
C SER A 8 0.31 -33.59 61.54
N LEU A 9 0.60 -34.60 60.74
CA LEU A 9 1.29 -34.52 59.44
C LEU A 9 0.26 -34.05 58.41
N PHE A 10 0.47 -32.84 57.86
CA PHE A 10 -0.18 -32.40 56.64
C PHE A 10 0.62 -32.94 55.43
N LEU A 11 0.05 -33.92 54.69
CA LEU A 11 0.52 -34.29 53.37
C LEU A 11 0.02 -33.29 52.33
N ILE A 12 0.93 -32.42 51.85
CA ILE A 12 0.69 -31.58 50.68
C ILE A 12 0.96 -32.46 49.45
N SER A 13 -0.09 -32.91 48.77
CA SER A 13 0.04 -33.48 47.46
C SER A 13 0.23 -32.40 46.43
N THR A 14 1.46 -32.18 46.00
CA THR A 14 1.78 -31.39 44.78
C THR A 14 1.38 -32.19 43.57
N ALA A 15 0.23 -31.83 43.01
CA ALA A 15 -0.13 -32.28 41.66
C ALA A 15 0.78 -31.55 40.66
N ILE A 16 1.81 -32.25 40.17
CA ILE A 16 2.58 -31.79 39.02
C ILE A 16 1.69 -32.00 37.79
N SER A 17 1.04 -30.91 37.35
CA SER A 17 0.42 -30.89 36.02
C SER A 17 1.53 -30.99 34.98
N ILE A 18 1.78 -32.14 34.45
CA ILE A 18 2.58 -32.31 33.24
C ILE A 18 1.77 -31.68 32.11
N ALA A 19 2.03 -30.40 31.82
CA ALA A 19 1.56 -29.78 30.59
C ALA A 19 2.18 -30.59 29.43
N ALA A 20 1.36 -31.32 28.71
CA ALA A 20 1.79 -31.97 27.47
C ALA A 20 2.43 -30.86 26.59
N PRO A 21 3.59 -31.14 25.99
CA PRO A 21 4.17 -30.15 25.07
C PRO A 21 3.15 -29.95 23.95
N VAL A 22 2.62 -28.76 23.85
CA VAL A 22 1.92 -28.30 22.64
C VAL A 22 2.94 -28.50 21.52
N LEU A 23 2.76 -29.50 20.70
CA LEU A 23 3.56 -29.73 19.51
C LEU A 23 3.54 -28.39 18.74
N ALA A 24 4.65 -27.67 18.77
CA ALA A 24 4.81 -26.47 18.01
C ALA A 24 4.54 -26.84 16.55
N GLN A 25 3.43 -26.36 16.00
CA GLN A 25 3.09 -26.61 14.61
C GLN A 25 4.25 -26.07 13.78
N GLN A 26 4.94 -26.97 13.09
CA GLN A 26 6.11 -26.62 12.28
C GLN A 26 5.69 -25.55 11.27
N ALA A 27 6.50 -24.50 11.10
CA ALA A 27 6.23 -23.48 10.10
C ALA A 27 6.08 -24.14 8.72
N PRO A 28 5.14 -23.69 7.89
CA PRO A 28 4.94 -24.29 6.57
C PRO A 28 6.20 -24.13 5.72
N ASP A 29 6.54 -25.16 4.93
CA ASP A 29 7.69 -25.13 4.03
C ASP A 29 7.43 -24.14 2.90
N MET A 30 8.19 -23.05 2.89
CA MET A 30 8.08 -22.01 1.87
C MET A 30 8.33 -22.52 0.44
N ASN A 31 9.09 -23.62 0.27
CA ASN A 31 9.35 -24.20 -1.05
C ASN A 31 8.10 -24.88 -1.66
N ALA A 32 7.14 -25.24 -0.82
CA ALA A 32 5.90 -25.88 -1.25
C ALA A 32 4.80 -24.90 -1.66
N TYR A 33 5.06 -23.59 -1.66
CA TYR A 33 4.07 -22.60 -2.05
C TYR A 33 4.64 -21.62 -3.06
N ARG A 34 3.89 -21.34 -4.10
CA ARG A 34 4.24 -20.35 -5.14
C ARG A 34 2.98 -19.91 -5.90
N VAL A 35 3.08 -18.78 -6.56
CA VAL A 35 1.99 -18.30 -7.41
C VAL A 35 1.71 -19.22 -8.59
N PRO A 36 0.45 -19.31 -9.05
CA PRO A 36 0.06 -20.25 -10.11
C PRO A 36 0.44 -19.81 -11.53
N ALA A 37 0.95 -18.60 -11.71
CA ALA A 37 1.33 -18.10 -13.03
C ALA A 37 2.43 -18.96 -13.70
N GLY A 38 3.40 -19.47 -12.93
CA GLY A 38 4.55 -20.19 -13.48
C GLY A 38 5.42 -19.25 -14.30
N ASN A 39 5.58 -19.51 -15.61
CA ASN A 39 6.33 -18.65 -16.55
C ASN A 39 5.41 -17.78 -17.42
N ARG A 40 4.10 -17.78 -17.15
CA ARG A 40 3.15 -16.94 -17.91
C ARG A 40 3.31 -15.49 -17.53
N VAL A 41 3.25 -14.61 -18.49
CA VAL A 41 3.21 -13.17 -18.27
C VAL A 41 1.89 -12.73 -17.65
N ALA A 42 1.86 -11.56 -17.01
CA ALA A 42 0.60 -10.92 -16.61
C ALA A 42 -0.28 -10.72 -17.86
N GLN A 43 -1.55 -11.04 -17.74
CA GLN A 43 -2.47 -10.99 -18.88
C GLN A 43 -3.90 -10.77 -18.40
N VAL A 44 -4.51 -9.70 -18.87
CA VAL A 44 -5.92 -9.42 -18.65
C VAL A 44 -6.78 -10.22 -19.62
N ASN A 45 -7.75 -10.96 -19.08
CA ASN A 45 -8.70 -11.73 -19.88
C ASN A 45 -10.14 -11.49 -19.39
N PRO A 46 -10.90 -10.59 -20.02
CA PRO A 46 -12.26 -10.25 -19.60
C PRO A 46 -13.23 -11.44 -19.58
N GLY A 47 -13.00 -12.43 -20.41
CA GLY A 47 -13.87 -13.62 -20.53
C GLY A 47 -13.40 -14.86 -19.78
N GLY A 48 -12.24 -14.83 -19.15
CA GLY A 48 -11.62 -16.03 -18.58
C GLY A 48 -10.79 -15.77 -17.32
N GLU A 49 -9.72 -16.53 -17.18
CA GLU A 49 -8.72 -16.37 -16.14
C GLU A 49 -7.77 -15.22 -16.49
N THR A 50 -7.63 -14.27 -15.61
CA THR A 50 -6.64 -13.19 -15.67
C THR A 50 -5.45 -13.54 -14.78
N ILE A 51 -4.25 -13.35 -15.27
CA ILE A 51 -3.01 -13.45 -14.51
C ILE A 51 -2.65 -12.06 -14.03
N LEU A 52 -2.71 -11.87 -12.72
CA LEU A 52 -2.39 -10.58 -12.07
C LEU A 52 -0.87 -10.32 -12.05
N PRO A 53 -0.46 -9.05 -11.90
CA PRO A 53 0.94 -8.69 -11.74
C PRO A 53 1.70 -9.48 -10.66
N ASN A 54 1.04 -9.83 -9.55
CA ASN A 54 1.65 -10.65 -8.50
C ASN A 54 1.62 -12.17 -8.78
N GLY A 55 1.28 -12.59 -9.99
CA GLY A 55 1.25 -13.99 -10.42
C GLY A 55 0.08 -14.82 -9.91
N ARG A 56 -0.83 -14.23 -9.14
CA ARG A 56 -2.10 -14.85 -8.76
C ARG A 56 -3.07 -14.81 -9.93
N ILE A 57 -4.12 -15.62 -9.87
CA ILE A 57 -5.15 -15.67 -10.90
C ILE A 57 -6.45 -15.13 -10.32
N VAL A 58 -7.17 -14.36 -11.10
CA VAL A 58 -8.57 -14.04 -10.84
C VAL A 58 -9.45 -14.56 -11.96
N ALA A 59 -10.50 -15.26 -11.58
CA ALA A 59 -11.55 -15.76 -12.46
C ALA A 59 -12.90 -15.51 -11.76
N PRO A 60 -13.37 -14.26 -11.77
CA PRO A 60 -14.57 -13.88 -11.04
C PRO A 60 -15.78 -14.67 -11.51
N LEU A 61 -16.55 -15.18 -10.56
CA LEU A 61 -17.80 -15.87 -10.85
C LEU A 61 -18.89 -14.87 -11.25
N GLY A 62 -19.77 -15.22 -12.18
CA GLY A 62 -20.88 -14.38 -12.60
C GLY A 62 -20.55 -13.29 -13.61
N GLU A 63 -21.35 -12.22 -13.62
CA GLU A 63 -21.18 -11.12 -14.57
C GLU A 63 -20.17 -10.09 -14.06
N ARG A 64 -19.47 -9.44 -14.99
CA ARG A 64 -18.42 -8.46 -14.72
C ARG A 64 -18.82 -7.13 -15.35
N HIS A 65 -18.90 -6.09 -14.53
CA HIS A 65 -19.27 -4.74 -14.97
C HIS A 65 -18.19 -3.76 -14.49
N TYR A 66 -17.46 -3.17 -15.43
CA TYR A 66 -16.38 -2.24 -15.09
C TYR A 66 -16.93 -0.88 -14.73
N SER A 67 -16.22 -0.18 -13.84
CA SER A 67 -16.51 1.20 -13.49
C SER A 67 -15.99 2.17 -14.54
N ALA A 68 -16.59 3.35 -14.60
CA ALA A 68 -16.16 4.41 -15.52
C ALA A 68 -14.84 5.07 -15.11
N HIS A 69 -14.48 4.97 -13.83
CA HIS A 69 -13.27 5.53 -13.24
C HIS A 69 -12.50 4.44 -12.50
N ALA A 70 -11.26 4.74 -12.14
CA ALA A 70 -10.41 3.84 -11.38
C ALA A 70 -10.94 3.60 -9.95
N ASN A 71 -10.51 2.50 -9.35
CA ASN A 71 -10.67 2.19 -7.94
C ASN A 71 -12.12 2.22 -7.41
N LEU A 72 -12.84 1.11 -7.52
CA LEU A 72 -14.19 0.98 -6.95
C LEU A 72 -14.12 0.66 -5.44
N PHE A 73 -14.55 1.60 -4.60
CA PHE A 73 -14.46 1.49 -3.14
C PHE A 73 -15.70 0.93 -2.46
N ASP A 74 -16.88 1.32 -2.94
CA ASP A 74 -18.15 0.96 -2.31
C ASP A 74 -19.25 0.80 -3.34
N ILE A 75 -20.30 0.07 -2.99
CA ILE A 75 -21.50 -0.10 -3.79
C ILE A 75 -22.75 0.04 -2.94
N THR A 76 -23.76 0.70 -3.49
CA THR A 76 -25.06 0.86 -2.87
C THR A 76 -26.17 0.42 -3.83
N LEU A 77 -27.08 -0.43 -3.35
CA LEU A 77 -28.22 -0.89 -4.13
C LEU A 77 -29.43 0.02 -3.90
N SER A 78 -30.15 0.34 -4.96
CA SER A 78 -31.47 0.97 -4.83
C SER A 78 -32.44 0.06 -4.06
N PRO A 79 -33.45 0.60 -3.37
CA PRO A 79 -34.40 -0.18 -2.57
C PRO A 79 -35.10 -1.30 -3.36
N ASN A 80 -35.36 -1.09 -4.66
CA ASN A 80 -35.95 -2.08 -5.56
C ASN A 80 -34.91 -3.00 -6.22
N GLY A 81 -33.60 -2.79 -5.95
CA GLY A 81 -32.51 -3.56 -6.51
C GLY A 81 -32.25 -3.39 -8.02
N LYS A 82 -32.84 -2.37 -8.66
CA LYS A 82 -32.72 -2.16 -10.12
C LYS A 82 -31.58 -1.25 -10.54
N ALA A 83 -31.10 -0.39 -9.65
CA ALA A 83 -29.90 0.41 -9.82
C ALA A 83 -28.86 0.06 -8.78
N ILE A 84 -27.60 0.10 -9.17
CA ILE A 84 -26.45 -0.06 -8.29
C ILE A 84 -25.55 1.14 -8.54
N VAL A 85 -25.18 1.83 -7.48
CA VAL A 85 -24.23 2.94 -7.53
C VAL A 85 -22.91 2.48 -6.97
N GLY A 86 -21.86 2.66 -7.74
CA GLY A 86 -20.48 2.42 -7.31
C GLY A 86 -19.74 3.74 -7.10
N HIS A 87 -19.01 3.84 -6.01
CA HIS A 87 -18.16 4.97 -5.69
C HIS A 87 -16.72 4.68 -6.11
N THR A 88 -16.19 5.54 -6.95
CA THR A 88 -14.86 5.40 -7.58
C THR A 88 -14.01 6.65 -7.34
N GLU A 89 -12.75 6.60 -7.71
CA GLU A 89 -11.81 7.69 -7.55
C GLU A 89 -12.23 9.00 -8.24
N GLY A 90 -12.93 8.94 -9.36
CA GLY A 90 -13.33 10.13 -10.13
C GLY A 90 -14.83 10.44 -10.11
N GLY A 91 -15.62 9.70 -9.32
CA GLY A 91 -17.07 9.91 -9.30
C GLY A 91 -17.88 8.66 -9.05
N MET A 92 -19.08 8.65 -9.57
CA MET A 92 -20.01 7.53 -9.43
C MET A 92 -20.21 6.81 -10.76
N THR A 93 -20.31 5.48 -10.70
CA THR A 93 -20.79 4.66 -11.82
C THR A 93 -22.12 4.01 -11.44
N ILE A 94 -23.14 4.17 -12.26
CA ILE A 94 -24.48 3.65 -12.01
C ILE A 94 -24.77 2.54 -13.02
N TRP A 95 -25.00 1.32 -12.54
CA TRP A 95 -25.36 0.17 -13.34
C TRP A 95 -26.88 -0.07 -13.24
N GLN A 96 -27.54 -0.10 -14.40
CA GLN A 96 -28.97 -0.37 -14.53
C GLN A 96 -29.19 -1.87 -14.79
N ARG A 97 -30.00 -2.51 -13.96
CA ARG A 97 -30.27 -3.96 -14.06
C ARG A 97 -31.49 -4.30 -14.93
N ASN A 98 -32.25 -3.31 -15.35
CA ASN A 98 -33.47 -3.51 -16.13
C ASN A 98 -33.22 -3.91 -17.59
N THR A 99 -32.02 -3.65 -18.09
CA THR A 99 -31.59 -3.96 -19.44
C THR A 99 -30.27 -4.66 -19.42
N ARG A 100 -30.22 -5.93 -19.84
CA ARG A 100 -28.96 -6.67 -19.94
C ARG A 100 -28.00 -5.97 -20.91
N GLY A 101 -26.80 -5.68 -20.43
CA GLY A 101 -25.79 -4.94 -21.20
C GLY A 101 -26.15 -3.46 -21.36
N ALA A 102 -26.98 -2.90 -20.48
CA ALA A 102 -27.21 -1.46 -20.43
C ALA A 102 -25.87 -0.70 -20.25
N ILE A 103 -25.76 0.43 -20.95
CA ILE A 103 -24.61 1.31 -20.78
C ILE A 103 -24.61 1.89 -19.35
N PRO A 104 -23.53 1.74 -18.59
CA PRO A 104 -23.46 2.35 -17.28
C PRO A 104 -23.42 3.88 -17.40
N ILE A 105 -24.09 4.55 -16.47
CA ILE A 105 -24.05 6.01 -16.35
C ILE A 105 -22.83 6.37 -15.50
N SER A 106 -22.10 7.38 -15.94
CA SER A 106 -20.98 7.97 -15.22
C SER A 106 -21.34 9.40 -14.82
N ILE A 107 -21.18 9.70 -13.53
CA ILE A 107 -21.29 11.05 -12.99
C ILE A 107 -19.92 11.39 -12.40
N SER A 108 -19.22 12.33 -13.02
CA SER A 108 -17.97 12.87 -12.49
C SER A 108 -18.26 13.75 -11.28
N ILE A 109 -17.50 13.54 -10.21
CA ILE A 109 -17.50 14.39 -9.02
C ILE A 109 -16.10 14.93 -8.89
N GLU A 110 -15.95 16.25 -8.86
CA GLU A 110 -14.63 16.90 -8.82
C GLU A 110 -13.74 16.41 -7.67
N LYS A 111 -14.37 15.86 -6.65
CA LYS A 111 -13.69 15.31 -5.50
C LYS A 111 -14.52 14.17 -4.92
N PHE A 112 -13.85 13.20 -4.45
CA PHE A 112 -14.26 11.82 -4.26
C PHE A 112 -15.35 11.63 -3.23
N GLY A 113 -16.46 11.00 -3.62
CA GLY A 113 -17.42 10.42 -2.68
C GLY A 113 -17.09 8.95 -2.43
N LEU A 114 -16.82 8.56 -1.19
CA LEU A 114 -16.44 7.19 -0.85
C LEU A 114 -17.62 6.30 -0.50
N SER A 115 -18.77 6.86 -0.17
CA SER A 115 -19.94 6.14 0.30
C SER A 115 -21.23 6.90 -0.05
N GLY A 116 -22.34 6.18 -0.13
CA GLY A 116 -23.64 6.78 -0.41
C GLY A 116 -24.81 5.94 0.05
N ALA A 117 -26.01 6.52 -0.02
CA ALA A 117 -27.26 5.87 0.35
C ALA A 117 -28.43 6.38 -0.51
N PHE A 118 -29.30 5.47 -0.93
CA PHE A 118 -30.60 5.85 -1.47
C PHE A 118 -31.58 6.27 -0.36
N THR A 119 -32.41 7.26 -0.63
CA THR A 119 -33.61 7.49 0.18
C THR A 119 -34.58 6.30 0.09
N HIS A 120 -35.45 6.13 1.07
CA HIS A 120 -36.32 4.94 1.16
C HIS A 120 -37.18 4.69 -0.08
N GLY A 121 -37.62 5.77 -0.77
CA GLY A 121 -38.33 5.66 -2.02
C GLY A 121 -37.47 5.44 -3.26
N GLY A 122 -36.15 5.50 -3.12
CA GLY A 122 -35.21 5.37 -4.25
C GLY A 122 -35.13 6.58 -5.18
N ALA A 123 -35.92 7.63 -4.92
CA ALA A 123 -35.98 8.80 -5.79
C ALA A 123 -34.77 9.74 -5.68
N GLN A 124 -34.03 9.67 -4.58
CA GLN A 124 -32.84 10.49 -4.35
C GLN A 124 -31.71 9.61 -3.88
N TYR A 125 -30.50 10.07 -4.20
CA TYR A 125 -29.26 9.48 -3.76
C TYR A 125 -28.41 10.50 -3.00
N ILE A 126 -27.92 10.10 -1.86
CA ILE A 126 -27.06 10.89 -0.99
C ILE A 126 -25.64 10.37 -1.18
N ALA A 127 -24.72 11.23 -1.59
CA ALA A 127 -23.31 10.89 -1.74
C ALA A 127 -22.46 11.67 -0.74
N SER A 128 -21.47 11.02 -0.14
CA SER A 128 -20.40 11.71 0.55
C SER A 128 -19.48 12.33 -0.49
N ASN A 129 -19.03 13.55 -0.27
CA ASN A 129 -18.20 14.28 -1.24
C ASN A 129 -16.69 14.21 -0.90
N GLY A 130 -16.28 13.29 -0.01
CA GLY A 130 -14.88 13.19 0.38
C GLY A 130 -14.35 14.53 0.88
N ASP A 131 -13.26 15.00 0.27
CA ASP A 131 -12.52 16.14 0.79
C ASP A 131 -12.95 17.50 0.24
N ALA A 132 -13.47 17.59 -0.96
CA ALA A 132 -13.74 18.89 -1.56
C ALA A 132 -15.11 19.41 -1.33
N GLY A 133 -16.06 18.53 -1.24
CA GLY A 133 -17.40 18.91 -0.92
C GLY A 133 -17.56 19.25 0.55
N ASN A 134 -16.70 18.71 1.43
CA ASN A 134 -16.76 18.91 2.87
C ASN A 134 -18.15 18.64 3.47
N GLY A 135 -18.92 17.71 2.88
CA GLY A 135 -20.28 17.45 3.30
C GLY A 135 -20.95 16.33 2.51
N ILE A 136 -22.24 16.44 2.30
CA ILE A 136 -23.02 15.49 1.51
C ILE A 136 -23.74 16.21 0.36
N SER A 137 -23.86 15.53 -0.78
CA SER A 137 -24.64 16.00 -1.93
C SER A 137 -25.80 15.05 -2.19
N VAL A 138 -26.96 15.62 -2.55
CA VAL A 138 -28.18 14.86 -2.84
C VAL A 138 -28.51 14.99 -4.32
N TYR A 139 -28.62 13.86 -5.01
CA TYR A 139 -28.91 13.77 -6.43
C TYR A 139 -30.32 13.25 -6.70
N ASP A 140 -30.91 13.64 -7.83
CA ASP A 140 -32.12 13.00 -8.34
C ASP A 140 -31.78 11.65 -8.96
N ALA A 141 -32.28 10.59 -8.39
CA ALA A 141 -32.05 9.22 -8.83
C ALA A 141 -33.27 8.59 -9.59
N THR A 142 -34.29 9.38 -9.91
CA THR A 142 -35.56 8.87 -10.51
C THR A 142 -35.38 8.21 -11.86
N SER A 143 -34.30 8.54 -12.59
CA SER A 143 -34.00 7.94 -13.89
C SER A 143 -32.95 6.80 -13.82
N TRP A 144 -32.36 6.57 -12.67
CA TRP A 144 -31.20 5.66 -12.57
C TRP A 144 -31.56 4.17 -12.64
N ASP A 145 -32.81 3.83 -12.39
CA ASP A 145 -33.33 2.46 -12.49
C ASP A 145 -34.21 2.21 -13.72
N LEU A 146 -34.35 3.20 -14.60
CA LEU A 146 -35.07 3.05 -15.85
C LEU A 146 -34.31 2.18 -16.84
N PRO A 147 -35.01 1.52 -17.82
CA PRO A 147 -34.33 0.76 -18.88
C PRO A 147 -33.34 1.63 -19.65
N GLY A 148 -32.08 1.22 -19.64
CA GLY A 148 -31.01 1.95 -20.30
C GLY A 148 -30.79 1.56 -21.77
N ILE A 149 -29.98 2.35 -22.48
CA ILE A 149 -29.46 2.05 -23.80
C ILE A 149 -28.37 0.99 -23.67
N LYS A 150 -28.23 0.09 -24.63
CA LYS A 150 -27.14 -0.91 -24.61
C LYS A 150 -25.79 -0.24 -24.86
N ALA A 151 -24.77 -0.68 -24.13
CA ALA A 151 -23.38 -0.30 -24.35
C ALA A 151 -22.87 -0.87 -25.68
N THR A 152 -22.00 -0.11 -26.34
CA THR A 152 -21.21 -0.58 -27.50
C THR A 152 -19.72 -0.42 -27.19
N PRO A 153 -18.81 -1.07 -27.94
CA PRO A 153 -17.38 -0.87 -27.76
C PRO A 153 -16.94 0.59 -27.87
N GLU A 154 -17.59 1.36 -28.75
CA GLU A 154 -17.30 2.77 -28.98
C GLU A 154 -17.91 3.67 -27.92
N ARG A 155 -18.94 3.20 -27.20
CA ARG A 155 -19.63 3.91 -26.14
C ARG A 155 -19.87 2.98 -24.94
N PRO A 156 -18.81 2.66 -24.18
CA PRO A 156 -18.94 1.75 -23.02
C PRO A 156 -19.59 2.40 -21.81
N PHE A 157 -19.56 3.72 -21.71
CA PHE A 157 -20.18 4.52 -20.65
C PHE A 157 -20.94 5.72 -21.20
N MET A 158 -21.91 6.19 -20.42
CA MET A 158 -22.64 7.41 -20.71
C MET A 158 -22.34 8.45 -19.62
N ASP A 159 -21.49 9.42 -19.97
CA ASP A 159 -21.25 10.53 -19.08
C ASP A 159 -22.47 11.45 -19.08
N ILE A 160 -22.92 11.77 -17.88
CA ILE A 160 -23.93 12.79 -17.67
C ILE A 160 -23.38 13.85 -16.70
N ASP A 161 -23.57 15.09 -17.04
CA ASP A 161 -23.35 16.22 -16.15
C ASP A 161 -24.61 16.41 -15.32
N GLN A 162 -24.66 15.77 -14.15
CA GLN A 162 -25.80 15.85 -13.24
C GLN A 162 -25.40 16.61 -11.98
N ALA A 163 -25.82 17.87 -11.89
CA ALA A 163 -25.68 18.64 -10.67
C ALA A 163 -26.49 18.04 -9.53
N PRO A 164 -26.01 18.12 -8.28
CA PRO A 164 -26.82 17.73 -7.13
C PRO A 164 -28.03 18.66 -6.97
N LEU A 165 -29.15 18.13 -6.50
CA LEU A 165 -30.31 18.90 -6.10
C LEU A 165 -29.98 19.96 -5.05
N PHE A 166 -29.10 19.57 -4.11
CA PHE A 166 -28.49 20.45 -3.12
C PHE A 166 -27.31 19.75 -2.45
N THR A 167 -26.45 20.58 -1.83
CA THR A 167 -25.31 20.11 -1.02
C THR A 167 -25.42 20.72 0.37
N ILE A 168 -25.14 19.91 1.40
CA ILE A 168 -25.04 20.37 2.79
C ILE A 168 -23.57 20.28 3.18
N LYS A 169 -22.92 21.45 3.35
CA LYS A 169 -21.53 21.54 3.76
C LYS A 169 -21.39 21.57 5.28
N VAL A 170 -20.31 21.03 5.78
CA VAL A 170 -19.92 21.08 7.21
C VAL A 170 -18.99 22.26 7.43
N ASP A 171 -17.70 22.07 7.18
CA ASP A 171 -16.67 23.10 7.18
C ASP A 171 -15.53 22.71 6.20
N LYS A 172 -14.65 23.66 5.90
CA LYS A 172 -13.61 23.49 4.87
C LYS A 172 -12.55 22.42 5.19
N GLU A 173 -12.48 21.97 6.43
CA GLU A 173 -11.52 20.95 6.87
C GLU A 173 -12.18 19.58 7.16
N ALA A 174 -13.48 19.46 6.93
CA ALA A 174 -14.18 18.19 7.08
C ALA A 174 -13.83 17.25 5.93
N TYR A 175 -13.80 15.95 6.24
CA TYR A 175 -13.68 14.88 5.25
C TYR A 175 -14.71 13.81 5.57
N ILE A 176 -15.78 13.78 4.79
CA ILE A 176 -16.90 12.85 5.00
C ILE A 176 -16.61 11.53 4.26
N GLN A 177 -16.22 10.51 5.02
CA GLN A 177 -15.81 9.22 4.47
C GLN A 177 -16.95 8.24 4.30
N ASP A 178 -17.83 8.14 5.30
CA ASP A 178 -18.90 7.13 5.33
C ASP A 178 -20.21 7.76 5.81
N ILE A 179 -21.35 7.28 5.30
CA ILE A 179 -22.67 7.78 5.64
C ILE A 179 -23.67 6.64 5.85
N VAL A 180 -24.67 6.88 6.68
CA VAL A 180 -25.85 6.02 6.82
C VAL A 180 -27.11 6.85 6.98
N LEU A 181 -28.16 6.48 6.21
CA LEU A 181 -29.50 7.09 6.31
C LEU A 181 -30.29 6.40 7.43
N ALA A 182 -30.90 7.21 8.29
CA ALA A 182 -31.76 6.72 9.34
C ALA A 182 -33.14 6.21 8.80
N PRO A 183 -33.84 5.36 9.56
CA PRO A 183 -35.17 4.86 9.19
C PRO A 183 -36.25 5.93 9.02
N ASP A 184 -36.02 7.14 9.52
CA ASP A 184 -36.94 8.27 9.33
C ASP A 184 -36.90 8.84 7.89
N GLY A 185 -35.88 8.47 7.10
CA GLY A 185 -35.72 8.84 5.70
C GLY A 185 -35.18 10.25 5.45
N HIS A 186 -34.82 10.99 6.49
CA HIS A 186 -34.28 12.35 6.37
C HIS A 186 -33.08 12.66 7.26
N THR A 187 -32.81 11.87 8.28
CA THR A 187 -31.62 12.01 9.11
C THR A 187 -30.45 11.20 8.51
N VAL A 188 -29.30 11.83 8.29
CA VAL A 188 -28.07 11.17 7.81
C VAL A 188 -26.99 11.32 8.87
N TYR A 189 -26.42 10.20 9.28
CA TYR A 189 -25.22 10.16 10.10
C TYR A 189 -24.02 9.97 9.19
N ALA A 190 -22.97 10.76 9.41
CA ALA A 190 -21.77 10.76 8.57
C ALA A 190 -20.49 10.80 9.41
N LEU A 191 -19.43 10.16 8.93
CA LEU A 191 -18.11 10.19 9.54
C LEU A 191 -17.27 11.32 8.97
N ASP A 192 -16.95 12.29 9.80
CA ASP A 192 -15.92 13.28 9.54
C ASP A 192 -14.58 12.78 10.14
N VAL A 193 -13.76 12.19 9.26
CA VAL A 193 -12.48 11.59 9.64
C VAL A 193 -11.48 12.66 10.09
N ALA A 194 -11.44 13.79 9.39
CA ALA A 194 -10.50 14.86 9.65
C ALA A 194 -10.70 15.50 11.03
N ARG A 195 -11.95 15.56 11.50
CA ARG A 195 -12.31 16.12 12.81
C ARG A 195 -12.57 15.06 13.87
N GLN A 196 -12.54 13.77 13.52
CA GLN A 196 -12.82 12.64 14.41
C GLN A 196 -14.17 12.79 15.12
N ARG A 197 -15.23 12.92 14.32
CA ARG A 197 -16.60 13.10 14.81
C ARG A 197 -17.63 12.40 13.91
N VAL A 198 -18.81 12.19 14.46
CA VAL A 198 -20.02 11.91 13.69
C VAL A 198 -20.76 13.23 13.49
N VAL A 199 -21.10 13.55 12.25
CA VAL A 199 -21.93 14.71 11.90
C VAL A 199 -23.33 14.22 11.58
N VAL A 200 -24.34 14.94 12.03
CA VAL A 200 -25.76 14.61 11.79
C VAL A 200 -26.39 15.65 10.88
N PHE A 201 -26.86 15.21 9.74
CA PHE A 201 -27.55 16.05 8.76
C PHE A 201 -29.06 15.81 8.80
N ASP A 202 -29.83 16.87 8.58
CA ASP A 202 -31.26 16.82 8.34
C ASP A 202 -31.51 17.25 6.88
N LEU A 203 -31.95 16.32 6.05
CA LEU A 203 -32.18 16.55 4.62
C LEU A 203 -33.36 17.51 4.38
N THR A 204 -34.38 17.49 5.27
CA THR A 204 -35.54 18.37 5.15
C THR A 204 -35.17 19.83 5.45
N LYS A 205 -34.38 20.03 6.51
CA LYS A 205 -33.86 21.35 6.88
C LYS A 205 -32.65 21.78 6.03
N ARG A 206 -32.05 20.84 5.29
CA ARG A 206 -30.83 21.04 4.52
C ARG A 206 -29.70 21.63 5.37
N SER A 207 -29.50 21.09 6.53
CA SER A 207 -28.53 21.61 7.51
C SER A 207 -27.91 20.52 8.38
N VAL A 208 -26.73 20.82 8.92
CA VAL A 208 -26.16 20.07 10.03
C VAL A 208 -26.95 20.41 11.30
N ILE A 209 -27.42 19.40 12.02
CA ILE A 209 -28.24 19.58 13.23
C ILE A 209 -27.52 19.20 14.52
N ALA A 210 -26.44 18.42 14.43
CA ALA A 210 -25.62 18.04 15.56
C ALA A 210 -24.27 17.49 15.08
N ASP A 211 -23.32 17.42 15.99
CA ASP A 211 -22.14 16.57 15.91
C ASP A 211 -21.82 15.95 17.28
N VAL A 212 -21.04 14.85 17.26
CA VAL A 212 -20.57 14.18 18.48
C VAL A 212 -19.19 13.58 18.22
N PRO A 213 -18.26 13.64 19.19
CA PRO A 213 -16.93 13.07 19.03
C PRO A 213 -16.95 11.58 18.66
N ALA A 214 -16.02 11.16 17.80
CA ALA A 214 -15.69 9.77 17.52
C ALA A 214 -14.30 9.42 18.10
N GLY A 215 -13.90 8.15 17.95
CA GLY A 215 -12.55 7.73 18.27
C GLY A 215 -11.55 8.17 17.21
N ARG A 216 -10.32 7.65 17.32
CA ARG A 216 -9.22 8.02 16.40
C ARG A 216 -9.46 7.45 15.03
N GLN A 217 -9.40 8.29 14.01
CA GLN A 217 -9.58 7.94 12.61
C GLN A 217 -10.81 7.03 12.40
N PRO A 218 -12.01 7.56 12.58
CA PRO A 218 -13.23 6.81 12.39
C PRO A 218 -13.32 6.35 10.92
N PHE A 219 -13.74 5.09 10.70
CA PHE A 219 -13.58 4.44 9.41
C PHE A 219 -14.88 3.88 8.83
N ALA A 220 -15.75 3.32 9.68
CA ALA A 220 -17.02 2.72 9.24
C ALA A 220 -18.15 3.03 10.21
N LEU A 221 -19.35 3.14 9.66
CA LEU A 221 -20.61 3.35 10.38
C LEU A 221 -21.55 2.15 10.28
N ALA A 222 -22.34 1.91 11.29
CA ALA A 222 -23.52 1.03 11.19
C ALA A 222 -24.64 1.51 12.13
N LEU A 223 -25.85 1.50 11.64
CA LEU A 223 -27.05 1.85 12.39
C LEU A 223 -27.88 0.58 12.66
N ASN A 224 -28.47 0.43 13.84
CA ASN A 224 -29.37 -0.66 14.07
C ASN A 224 -30.73 -0.42 13.37
N LYS A 225 -31.50 -1.48 13.21
CA LYS A 225 -32.71 -1.46 12.36
C LYS A 225 -33.75 -0.43 12.76
N ASP A 226 -33.93 -0.17 14.07
CA ASP A 226 -34.90 0.83 14.57
C ASP A 226 -34.36 2.26 14.60
N GLY A 227 -33.10 2.47 14.21
CA GLY A 227 -32.50 3.80 14.18
C GLY A 227 -32.15 4.38 15.55
N SER A 228 -32.22 3.57 16.61
CA SER A 228 -31.96 4.07 17.98
C SER A 228 -30.50 4.08 18.39
N ARG A 229 -29.64 3.27 17.74
CA ARG A 229 -28.22 3.11 18.07
C ARG A 229 -27.34 3.13 16.85
N LEU A 230 -26.35 4.00 16.90
CA LEU A 230 -25.29 4.11 15.90
C LEU A 230 -23.98 3.51 16.44
N PHE A 231 -23.19 2.87 15.58
CA PHE A 231 -21.88 2.32 15.90
C PHE A 231 -20.85 2.88 14.95
N VAL A 232 -19.63 3.13 15.48
CA VAL A 232 -18.49 3.66 14.73
C VAL A 232 -17.27 2.79 14.99
N ALA A 233 -16.65 2.31 13.95
CA ALA A 233 -15.33 1.69 14.03
C ALA A 233 -14.24 2.77 13.89
N ASN A 234 -13.22 2.72 14.75
CA ASN A 234 -12.11 3.67 14.79
C ASN A 234 -10.81 2.91 14.59
N ILE A 235 -10.21 3.09 13.41
CA ILE A 235 -9.03 2.33 12.97
C ILE A 235 -7.72 2.89 13.55
N GLY A 236 -7.67 4.18 13.87
CA GLY A 236 -6.46 4.89 14.27
C GLY A 236 -5.90 4.47 15.63
N ILE A 237 -4.60 4.65 15.74
CA ILE A 237 -3.83 4.35 16.96
C ILE A 237 -3.43 5.63 17.67
N PHE A 238 -2.95 6.62 16.91
CA PHE A 238 -2.45 7.87 17.45
C PHE A 238 -3.13 9.09 16.84
N ASN A 239 -2.99 10.21 17.53
CA ASN A 239 -3.21 11.54 16.97
C ASN A 239 -1.85 12.19 16.80
N TYR A 240 -1.53 12.53 15.58
CA TYR A 240 -0.28 13.18 15.23
C TYR A 240 -0.40 14.69 15.39
N SER A 241 0.72 15.35 15.60
CA SER A 241 0.76 16.81 15.80
C SER A 241 1.89 17.42 14.99
N LEU A 242 1.72 18.69 14.62
CA LEU A 242 2.79 19.45 14.01
C LEU A 242 4.00 19.53 14.92
N VAL A 243 5.17 19.43 14.33
CA VAL A 243 6.43 19.73 15.00
C VAL A 243 6.46 21.25 15.27
N PRO A 244 6.77 21.68 16.51
CA PRO A 244 6.87 23.10 16.79
C PRO A 244 7.94 23.77 15.96
N ASP A 245 7.62 24.91 15.37
CA ASP A 245 8.60 25.73 14.66
C ASP A 245 9.31 26.64 15.67
N PRO A 246 10.64 26.69 15.71
CA PRO A 246 11.38 27.59 16.58
C PRO A 246 11.22 29.07 16.23
N LYS A 247 10.85 29.35 14.95
CA LYS A 247 10.66 30.71 14.45
C LYS A 247 9.34 30.79 13.68
N PRO A 248 8.33 31.50 14.24
CA PRO A 248 7.01 31.60 13.59
C PRO A 248 7.04 32.16 12.17
N GLU A 249 7.99 33.02 11.87
CA GLU A 249 8.18 33.65 10.57
C GLU A 249 8.89 32.74 9.54
N THR A 250 9.35 31.56 9.93
CA THR A 250 10.00 30.64 8.99
C THR A 250 9.02 30.20 7.89
N PRO A 251 9.40 30.32 6.60
CA PRO A 251 8.59 29.81 5.50
C PRO A 251 8.22 28.35 5.71
N PHE A 252 7.02 27.96 5.31
CA PHE A 252 6.50 26.58 5.53
C PHE A 252 7.43 25.51 4.94
N SER A 253 7.97 25.75 3.76
CA SER A 253 8.95 24.86 3.10
C SER A 253 10.27 24.65 3.86
N LYS A 254 10.57 25.51 4.84
CA LYS A 254 11.79 25.42 5.67
C LYS A 254 11.53 24.99 7.11
N ARG A 255 10.28 24.63 7.42
CA ARG A 255 9.89 24.10 8.74
C ARG A 255 10.12 22.60 8.84
N GLY A 256 10.08 22.07 10.04
CA GLY A 256 10.14 20.64 10.28
C GLY A 256 11.50 20.13 10.75
N LEU A 257 11.58 18.83 10.89
CA LEU A 257 12.79 18.09 11.27
C LEU A 257 13.43 17.45 10.04
N ARG A 258 14.74 17.28 10.07
CA ARG A 258 15.45 16.59 8.99
C ARG A 258 15.29 15.09 9.03
N VAL A 259 14.97 14.54 10.21
CA VAL A 259 14.82 13.10 10.43
C VAL A 259 13.64 12.83 11.37
N PRO A 260 13.10 11.61 11.41
CA PRO A 260 12.05 11.26 12.36
C PRO A 260 12.47 11.57 13.79
N PRO A 261 11.56 12.09 14.64
CA PRO A 261 11.91 12.48 16.01
C PRO A 261 12.23 11.28 16.91
N PHE A 262 11.66 10.13 16.63
CA PHE A 262 11.80 8.91 17.45
C PHE A 262 11.40 7.64 16.68
N GLY A 263 11.86 6.52 17.17
CA GLY A 263 11.36 5.20 16.80
C GLY A 263 10.18 4.76 17.67
N PHE A 264 9.22 4.04 17.12
CA PHE A 264 8.11 3.43 17.87
C PHE A 264 8.19 1.89 17.81
N PRO A 265 8.05 1.19 18.97
CA PRO A 265 7.76 1.70 20.32
C PRO A 265 9.02 2.18 21.08
N SER A 266 8.93 3.31 21.76
CA SER A 266 9.99 3.81 22.62
C SER A 266 9.41 4.72 23.75
N LYS A 267 10.28 5.11 24.68
CA LYS A 267 9.95 6.09 25.71
C LYS A 267 9.73 7.47 25.07
N GLU A 268 10.59 7.82 24.12
CA GLU A 268 10.55 9.06 23.35
C GLU A 268 9.25 9.16 22.56
N ALA A 269 8.85 8.09 21.87
CA ALA A 269 7.57 8.04 21.18
C ALA A 269 6.37 8.19 22.11
N THR A 270 6.48 7.79 23.37
CA THR A 270 5.40 7.95 24.34
C THR A 270 5.36 9.35 24.96
N SER A 271 6.51 9.89 25.37
CA SER A 271 6.61 11.10 26.22
C SER A 271 7.04 12.35 25.45
N GLY A 272 7.65 12.19 24.26
CA GLY A 272 8.31 13.26 23.52
C GLY A 272 9.83 13.27 23.69
N VAL A 273 10.48 14.07 22.89
CA VAL A 273 11.95 14.18 22.83
C VAL A 273 12.39 15.60 22.47
N GLU A 274 13.53 16.04 23.02
CA GLU A 274 14.25 17.22 22.54
C GLU A 274 15.11 16.81 21.33
N THR A 275 14.86 17.40 20.18
CA THR A 275 15.64 17.15 18.96
C THR A 275 15.68 18.41 18.09
N GLU A 276 16.79 18.64 17.42
CA GLU A 276 17.01 19.79 16.54
C GLU A 276 16.60 21.14 17.19
N GLY A 277 16.91 21.30 18.50
CA GLY A 277 16.65 22.53 19.27
C GLY A 277 15.18 22.79 19.61
N ARG A 278 14.33 21.78 19.56
CA ARG A 278 12.88 21.88 19.89
C ARG A 278 12.36 20.63 20.59
N PHE A 279 11.36 20.80 21.44
CA PHE A 279 10.65 19.67 22.03
C PHE A 279 9.56 19.17 21.09
N VAL A 280 9.66 17.93 20.69
CA VAL A 280 8.66 17.23 19.88
C VAL A 280 7.78 16.38 20.79
N LYS A 281 6.48 16.65 20.75
CA LYS A 281 5.51 15.94 21.59
C LYS A 281 5.46 14.45 21.22
N GLY A 282 5.42 13.58 22.24
CA GLY A 282 5.19 12.16 22.05
C GLY A 282 3.74 11.83 21.65
N LEU A 283 3.53 10.61 21.23
CA LEU A 283 2.24 10.09 20.74
C LEU A 283 1.33 9.62 21.88
N GLY A 284 1.88 9.42 23.08
CA GLY A 284 1.16 8.86 24.21
C GLY A 284 0.97 7.34 24.10
N SER A 285 -0.11 6.82 24.73
CA SER A 285 -0.40 5.39 24.72
C SER A 285 -1.20 4.96 23.49
N ALA A 286 -0.79 3.85 22.87
CA ALA A 286 -1.54 3.18 21.81
C ALA A 286 -2.84 2.49 22.31
N ARG A 287 -3.02 2.39 23.63
CA ARG A 287 -4.12 1.63 24.26
C ARG A 287 -5.22 2.49 24.86
N VAL A 288 -5.28 3.77 24.54
CA VAL A 288 -6.39 4.64 24.97
C VAL A 288 -7.72 4.11 24.44
N PRO A 289 -8.85 4.38 25.12
CA PRO A 289 -10.17 3.89 24.70
C PRO A 289 -10.55 4.27 23.27
N ASP A 290 -10.00 5.36 22.75
CA ASP A 290 -10.31 5.95 21.47
C ASP A 290 -9.62 5.27 20.27
N ALA A 291 -8.53 4.52 20.53
CA ALA A 291 -7.74 3.83 19.51
C ALA A 291 -8.26 2.42 19.25
N GLN A 292 -8.33 1.99 17.99
CA GLN A 292 -8.69 0.62 17.58
C GLN A 292 -9.92 0.11 18.33
N SER A 293 -11.02 0.81 18.17
CA SER A 293 -12.20 0.67 19.02
C SER A 293 -13.50 0.72 18.23
N VAL A 294 -14.55 0.25 18.87
CA VAL A 294 -15.91 0.45 18.43
C VAL A 294 -16.65 1.28 19.50
N TRP A 295 -17.30 2.35 19.05
CA TRP A 295 -18.09 3.21 19.89
C TRP A 295 -19.56 3.04 19.57
N ALA A 296 -20.42 3.11 20.59
CA ALA A 296 -21.87 3.08 20.47
C ALA A 296 -22.47 4.40 20.92
N TYR A 297 -23.48 4.84 20.19
CA TYR A 297 -24.21 6.08 20.47
C TYR A 297 -25.70 5.80 20.61
N ASP A 298 -26.35 6.48 21.50
CA ASP A 298 -27.81 6.66 21.52
C ASP A 298 -28.15 7.81 20.55
N VAL A 299 -28.89 7.50 19.53
CA VAL A 299 -29.31 8.46 18.48
C VAL A 299 -30.83 8.57 18.34
N ARG A 300 -31.59 8.16 19.36
CA ARG A 300 -33.05 8.34 19.41
C ARG A 300 -33.44 9.82 19.28
N ASN A 301 -32.62 10.70 19.76
CA ASN A 301 -32.73 12.13 19.46
C ASN A 301 -31.52 12.55 18.58
N PRO A 302 -31.70 12.64 17.26
CA PRO A 302 -30.62 12.95 16.35
C PRO A 302 -29.98 14.33 16.56
N SER A 303 -30.68 15.27 17.19
CA SER A 303 -30.13 16.60 17.57
C SER A 303 -29.30 16.56 18.85
N LYS A 304 -29.25 15.43 19.56
CA LYS A 304 -28.46 15.25 20.78
C LYS A 304 -27.90 13.82 20.88
N PRO A 305 -27.08 13.41 19.91
CA PRO A 305 -26.47 12.09 19.96
C PRO A 305 -25.56 11.96 21.19
N ALA A 306 -25.58 10.79 21.85
CA ALA A 306 -24.83 10.58 23.08
C ALA A 306 -24.02 9.29 23.05
N ILE A 307 -22.74 9.34 23.42
CA ILE A 307 -21.89 8.16 23.54
C ILE A 307 -22.40 7.29 24.70
N THR A 308 -22.71 6.03 24.42
CA THR A 308 -23.24 5.06 25.42
C THR A 308 -22.23 3.96 25.78
N GLY A 309 -21.18 3.79 24.99
CA GLY A 309 -20.15 2.80 25.28
C GLY A 309 -18.99 2.83 24.31
N LYS A 310 -17.87 2.27 24.74
CA LYS A 310 -16.62 2.10 23.95
C LYS A 310 -16.07 0.72 24.20
N ALA A 311 -15.64 0.00 23.18
CA ALA A 311 -14.99 -1.30 23.30
C ALA A 311 -13.79 -1.39 22.38
N LYS A 312 -12.77 -2.14 22.78
CA LYS A 312 -11.66 -2.53 21.92
C LYS A 312 -12.06 -3.70 21.02
N THR A 313 -11.43 -3.82 19.86
CA THR A 313 -11.68 -4.90 18.92
C THR A 313 -10.37 -5.51 18.42
N GLY A 314 -10.39 -6.82 18.13
CA GLY A 314 -9.27 -7.58 17.60
C GLY A 314 -8.06 -7.67 18.55
N ILE A 315 -6.89 -7.93 17.96
CA ILE A 315 -5.61 -7.99 18.64
C ILE A 315 -4.96 -6.60 18.59
N LEU A 316 -4.71 -6.05 19.76
CA LEU A 316 -4.14 -4.71 19.89
C LEU A 316 -2.61 -4.75 19.74
N ILE A 317 -2.03 -3.61 19.42
CA ILE A 317 -0.57 -3.41 19.43
C ILE A 317 0.04 -3.94 20.76
N HIS A 318 1.13 -4.68 20.65
CA HIS A 318 1.88 -5.33 21.72
C HIS A 318 1.06 -6.35 22.57
N ALA A 319 -0.13 -6.73 22.13
CA ALA A 319 -0.85 -7.84 22.73
C ALA A 319 -0.28 -9.18 22.27
N PRO A 320 -0.51 -10.26 23.02
CA PRO A 320 -0.15 -11.59 22.56
C PRO A 320 -0.85 -11.95 21.25
N ALA A 321 -0.09 -12.48 20.30
CA ALA A 321 -0.54 -12.94 18.98
C ALA A 321 0.10 -14.28 18.64
N ASP A 322 -0.29 -14.89 17.49
CA ASP A 322 0.17 -16.22 17.11
C ASP A 322 1.71 -16.30 16.90
N ALA A 323 2.36 -15.20 16.52
CA ALA A 323 3.81 -15.14 16.29
C ALA A 323 4.58 -14.39 17.40
N GLY A 324 3.98 -14.16 18.54
CA GLY A 324 4.58 -13.42 19.67
C GLY A 324 3.76 -12.20 20.07
N LYS A 325 4.40 -11.04 20.26
CA LYS A 325 3.68 -9.79 20.50
C LYS A 325 3.33 -9.14 19.16
N SER A 326 2.09 -8.74 19.00
CA SER A 326 1.62 -8.00 17.83
C SER A 326 2.39 -6.69 17.64
N VAL A 327 2.94 -6.48 16.47
CA VAL A 327 3.61 -5.22 16.07
C VAL A 327 2.56 -4.19 15.69
N GLY A 328 1.62 -4.57 14.81
CA GLY A 328 0.48 -3.75 14.42
C GLY A 328 -0.76 -4.00 15.26
N GLY A 329 -1.79 -3.26 15.01
CA GLY A 329 -3.09 -3.39 15.69
C GLY A 329 -4.17 -4.08 14.86
N SER A 330 -5.42 -3.96 15.28
CA SER A 330 -6.54 -4.70 14.69
C SER A 330 -7.05 -4.15 13.37
N ALA A 331 -6.97 -2.85 13.15
CA ALA A 331 -7.53 -2.17 11.98
C ALA A 331 -9.01 -2.54 11.72
N PRO A 332 -9.98 -2.11 12.56
CA PRO A 332 -11.39 -2.40 12.36
C PRO A 332 -11.90 -1.69 11.09
N SER A 333 -12.29 -2.48 10.09
CA SER A 333 -12.50 -2.07 8.70
C SER A 333 -13.95 -1.97 8.26
N ALA A 334 -14.83 -2.75 8.88
CA ALA A 334 -16.24 -2.78 8.52
C ALA A 334 -17.14 -3.08 9.71
N LEU A 335 -18.35 -2.55 9.67
CA LEU A 335 -19.40 -2.79 10.66
C LEU A 335 -20.67 -3.28 10.00
N LEU A 336 -21.39 -4.19 10.66
CA LEU A 336 -22.69 -4.64 10.25
C LEU A 336 -23.55 -4.97 11.48
N VAL A 337 -24.74 -4.42 11.59
CA VAL A 337 -25.67 -4.77 12.69
C VAL A 337 -26.73 -5.76 12.19
N SER A 338 -26.90 -6.85 12.92
CA SER A 338 -27.99 -7.81 12.67
C SER A 338 -28.59 -8.31 13.99
N GLY A 339 -29.87 -8.00 14.22
CA GLY A 339 -30.53 -8.29 15.48
C GLY A 339 -29.78 -7.64 16.66
N ASN A 340 -29.39 -8.45 17.64
CA ASN A 340 -28.64 -8.00 18.80
C ASN A 340 -27.11 -8.13 18.65
N THR A 341 -26.60 -8.38 17.44
CA THR A 341 -25.19 -8.54 17.19
C THR A 341 -24.65 -7.44 16.29
N LEU A 342 -23.59 -6.78 16.73
CA LEU A 342 -22.72 -5.95 15.90
C LEU A 342 -21.54 -6.81 15.44
N TRP A 343 -21.41 -6.99 14.13
CA TRP A 343 -20.28 -7.62 13.49
C TRP A 343 -19.21 -6.60 13.15
N VAL A 344 -17.96 -6.92 13.48
CA VAL A 344 -16.80 -6.07 13.26
C VAL A 344 -15.73 -6.88 12.54
N ALA A 345 -15.32 -6.43 11.35
CA ALA A 345 -14.17 -6.98 10.65
C ALA A 345 -12.88 -6.29 11.13
N ASN A 346 -11.82 -7.07 11.37
CA ASN A 346 -10.52 -6.58 11.79
C ASN A 346 -9.48 -6.95 10.72
N ALA A 347 -9.14 -6.01 9.84
CA ALA A 347 -8.38 -6.26 8.62
C ALA A 347 -6.98 -6.80 8.87
N ASN A 348 -6.26 -6.28 9.87
CA ASN A 348 -4.89 -6.73 10.15
C ASN A 348 -4.82 -8.06 10.93
N ASN A 349 -5.92 -8.49 11.55
CA ASN A 349 -5.95 -9.73 12.33
C ASN A 349 -6.65 -10.88 11.61
N ASP A 350 -7.18 -10.64 10.40
CA ASP A 350 -7.97 -11.62 9.65
C ASP A 350 -9.08 -12.24 10.52
N THR A 351 -9.86 -11.38 11.19
CA THR A 351 -10.94 -11.85 12.07
C THR A 351 -12.22 -11.07 11.86
N VAL A 352 -13.35 -11.74 12.16
CA VAL A 352 -14.64 -11.06 12.35
C VAL A 352 -15.09 -11.34 13.79
N GLN A 353 -15.45 -10.27 14.52
CA GLN A 353 -15.96 -10.37 15.88
C GLN A 353 -17.44 -9.98 15.96
N GLY A 354 -18.23 -10.75 16.69
CA GLY A 354 -19.59 -10.40 17.07
C GLY A 354 -19.61 -9.80 18.48
N PHE A 355 -20.26 -8.64 18.61
CA PHE A 355 -20.48 -7.95 19.89
C PHE A 355 -21.97 -7.92 20.19
N ASP A 356 -22.34 -8.08 21.46
CA ASP A 356 -23.70 -7.73 21.91
C ASP A 356 -23.88 -6.21 21.81
N ILE A 357 -24.90 -5.75 21.09
CA ILE A 357 -25.09 -4.33 20.80
C ILE A 357 -25.38 -3.46 22.03
N ARG A 358 -25.84 -4.04 23.14
CA ARG A 358 -26.18 -3.29 24.35
C ARG A 358 -24.99 -3.14 25.30
N THR A 359 -24.20 -4.20 25.42
CA THR A 359 -23.10 -4.28 26.40
C THR A 359 -21.73 -4.06 25.77
N LEU A 360 -21.62 -4.11 24.44
CA LEU A 360 -20.36 -4.12 23.68
C LEU A 360 -19.37 -5.20 24.12
N LYS A 361 -19.89 -6.30 24.68
CA LYS A 361 -19.06 -7.48 24.99
C LYS A 361 -18.92 -8.36 23.75
N VAL A 362 -17.71 -8.84 23.50
CA VAL A 362 -17.45 -9.83 22.44
C VAL A 362 -18.17 -11.11 22.79
N THR A 363 -19.01 -11.58 21.88
CA THR A 363 -19.76 -12.86 22.02
C THR A 363 -19.18 -13.96 21.16
N LYS A 364 -18.48 -13.59 20.07
CA LYS A 364 -17.89 -14.52 19.11
C LYS A 364 -16.67 -13.90 18.44
N THR A 365 -15.64 -14.71 18.18
CA THR A 365 -14.49 -14.36 17.33
C THR A 365 -14.32 -15.45 16.28
N ILE A 366 -14.33 -15.06 15.01
CA ILE A 366 -14.19 -15.95 13.86
C ILE A 366 -12.87 -15.60 13.15
N LYS A 367 -11.97 -16.58 13.06
CA LYS A 367 -10.73 -16.43 12.29
C LYS A 367 -11.00 -16.70 10.82
N LEU A 368 -10.55 -15.81 9.96
CA LEU A 368 -10.59 -15.94 8.50
C LEU A 368 -9.27 -16.57 8.05
N THR A 369 -9.27 -17.88 7.97
CA THR A 369 -8.05 -18.66 7.70
C THR A 369 -8.25 -19.44 6.41
N PRO A 370 -7.46 -19.20 5.36
CA PRO A 370 -7.62 -19.92 4.08
C PRO A 370 -7.44 -21.43 4.24
N THR A 371 -6.39 -21.83 4.98
CA THR A 371 -6.11 -23.24 5.31
C THR A 371 -5.56 -23.37 6.73
N LYS A 372 -5.73 -24.54 7.34
CA LYS A 372 -5.17 -24.80 8.67
C LYS A 372 -3.64 -24.64 8.71
N ALA A 373 -2.94 -25.01 7.63
CA ALA A 373 -1.48 -24.90 7.55
C ALA A 373 -0.99 -23.46 7.60
N LEU A 374 -1.78 -22.50 7.06
CA LEU A 374 -1.45 -21.09 6.96
C LEU A 374 -2.09 -20.24 8.07
N SER A 375 -2.69 -20.85 9.10
CA SER A 375 -3.49 -20.15 10.12
C SER A 375 -2.75 -19.13 10.98
N ARG A 376 -1.41 -19.15 10.98
CA ARG A 376 -0.56 -18.19 11.69
C ARG A 376 -0.18 -16.96 10.85
N LEU A 377 -0.41 -17.03 9.54
CA LEU A 377 -0.11 -15.94 8.62
C LEU A 377 -1.33 -15.04 8.44
N ARG A 378 -1.08 -13.77 8.24
CA ARG A 378 -2.09 -12.75 7.95
C ARG A 378 -2.00 -12.34 6.49
N GLY A 379 -3.07 -11.75 5.97
CA GLY A 379 -3.15 -11.29 4.60
C GLY A 379 -4.44 -11.67 3.89
N VAL A 380 -5.50 -12.05 4.63
CA VAL A 380 -6.87 -12.22 4.09
C VAL A 380 -7.53 -10.86 3.90
N ILE A 381 -7.28 -9.92 4.81
CA ILE A 381 -7.71 -8.51 4.74
C ILE A 381 -9.24 -8.38 4.58
N PRO A 382 -10.05 -8.66 5.61
CA PRO A 382 -11.50 -8.44 5.53
C PRO A 382 -11.82 -6.95 5.41
N THR A 383 -12.69 -6.59 4.46
CA THR A 383 -12.99 -5.20 4.10
C THR A 383 -14.47 -4.84 4.24
N GLY A 384 -15.37 -5.59 3.65
CA GLY A 384 -16.81 -5.34 3.65
C GLY A 384 -17.60 -6.59 4.06
N MET A 385 -18.83 -6.39 4.54
CA MET A 385 -19.66 -7.49 5.03
C MET A 385 -21.13 -7.34 4.62
N ALA A 386 -21.77 -8.48 4.32
CA ALA A 386 -23.22 -8.58 4.15
C ALA A 386 -23.77 -9.81 4.86
N ILE A 387 -25.04 -9.77 5.26
CA ILE A 387 -25.72 -10.87 5.95
C ILE A 387 -26.98 -11.25 5.21
N ASN A 388 -27.27 -12.55 5.06
CA ASN A 388 -28.49 -12.98 4.43
C ASN A 388 -29.74 -12.67 5.29
N ARG A 389 -30.90 -12.60 4.66
CA ARG A 389 -32.20 -12.23 5.32
C ARG A 389 -32.52 -13.08 6.55
N LYS A 390 -32.10 -14.35 6.54
CA LYS A 390 -32.30 -15.28 7.66
C LYS A 390 -31.26 -15.14 8.77
N ALA A 391 -30.26 -14.28 8.62
CA ALA A 391 -29.14 -14.11 9.53
C ALA A 391 -28.39 -15.43 9.85
N THR A 392 -28.32 -16.34 8.87
CA THR A 392 -27.61 -17.63 9.01
C THR A 392 -26.25 -17.64 8.34
N ARG A 393 -26.03 -16.75 7.37
CA ARG A 393 -24.78 -16.63 6.60
C ARG A 393 -24.31 -15.19 6.61
N LEU A 394 -23.02 -15.01 6.94
CA LEU A 394 -22.31 -13.76 6.80
C LEU A 394 -21.31 -13.90 5.65
N TYR A 395 -21.34 -12.95 4.73
CA TYR A 395 -20.44 -12.82 3.58
C TYR A 395 -19.43 -11.74 3.87
N VAL A 396 -18.15 -12.03 3.69
CA VAL A 396 -17.04 -11.13 4.01
C VAL A 396 -16.18 -10.94 2.77
N ALA A 397 -15.98 -9.72 2.31
CA ALA A 397 -15.00 -9.42 1.28
C ALA A 397 -13.59 -9.64 1.85
N GLU A 398 -12.81 -10.52 1.23
CA GLU A 398 -11.47 -10.94 1.62
C GLU A 398 -10.46 -10.44 0.58
N ALA A 399 -10.08 -9.15 0.72
CA ALA A 399 -9.33 -8.42 -0.30
C ALA A 399 -7.98 -9.09 -0.65
N GLY A 400 -7.30 -9.62 0.35
CA GLY A 400 -5.98 -10.19 0.18
C GLY A 400 -5.94 -11.56 -0.51
N ILE A 401 -7.09 -12.22 -0.69
CA ILE A 401 -7.20 -13.51 -1.39
C ILE A 401 -8.25 -13.50 -2.51
N ASN A 402 -8.69 -12.31 -2.94
CA ASN A 402 -9.57 -12.11 -4.07
C ASN A 402 -10.86 -12.95 -3.99
N ALA A 403 -11.51 -12.95 -2.83
CA ALA A 403 -12.64 -13.81 -2.56
C ALA A 403 -13.71 -13.16 -1.68
N VAL A 404 -14.87 -13.77 -1.62
CA VAL A 404 -15.84 -13.58 -0.55
C VAL A 404 -15.89 -14.81 0.32
N GLY A 405 -15.53 -14.67 1.60
CA GLY A 405 -15.66 -15.70 2.61
C GLY A 405 -17.13 -15.89 3.03
N VAL A 406 -17.58 -17.11 3.09
CA VAL A 406 -18.93 -17.48 3.56
C VAL A 406 -18.83 -18.07 4.95
N ILE A 407 -19.45 -17.40 5.93
CA ILE A 407 -19.43 -17.80 7.33
C ILE A 407 -20.78 -18.40 7.72
N ASP A 408 -20.77 -19.57 8.32
CA ASP A 408 -21.91 -20.11 9.07
C ASP A 408 -21.95 -19.45 10.45
N ILE A 409 -22.94 -18.60 10.68
CA ILE A 409 -23.02 -17.78 11.91
C ILE A 409 -23.23 -18.65 13.14
N ALA A 410 -24.04 -19.71 13.05
CA ALA A 410 -24.30 -20.58 14.18
C ALA A 410 -23.02 -21.34 14.59
N LYS A 411 -22.33 -21.94 13.61
CA LYS A 411 -21.06 -22.64 13.85
C LYS A 411 -19.90 -21.69 14.19
N GLY A 412 -19.95 -20.45 13.74
CA GLY A 412 -18.85 -19.47 13.90
C GLY A 412 -17.60 -19.86 13.09
N THR A 413 -17.78 -20.41 11.89
CA THR A 413 -16.69 -20.89 11.03
C THR A 413 -16.92 -20.47 9.58
N VAL A 414 -15.83 -20.24 8.85
CA VAL A 414 -15.84 -20.12 7.39
C VAL A 414 -16.17 -21.49 6.80
N ILE A 415 -17.18 -21.56 5.93
CA ILE A 415 -17.62 -22.79 5.26
C ILE A 415 -17.22 -22.85 3.77
N GLY A 416 -16.68 -21.78 3.24
CA GLY A 416 -16.16 -21.71 1.87
C GLY A 416 -15.84 -20.29 1.43
N HIS A 417 -15.26 -20.21 0.23
CA HIS A 417 -14.85 -18.96 -0.42
C HIS A 417 -15.41 -18.91 -1.85
N ILE A 418 -15.83 -17.74 -2.29
CA ILE A 418 -16.35 -17.47 -3.64
C ILE A 418 -15.33 -16.60 -4.38
N PRO A 419 -14.81 -17.00 -5.57
CA PRO A 419 -13.83 -16.21 -6.30
C PRO A 419 -14.43 -14.90 -6.84
N THR A 420 -13.68 -13.82 -6.74
CA THR A 420 -14.04 -12.48 -7.20
C THR A 420 -12.94 -11.89 -8.09
N GLY A 421 -13.09 -10.64 -8.48
CA GLY A 421 -12.00 -9.84 -9.06
C GLY A 421 -10.94 -9.45 -8.03
N TRP A 422 -9.99 -8.67 -8.47
CA TRP A 422 -8.84 -8.26 -7.66
C TRP A 422 -9.23 -7.24 -6.60
N TYR A 423 -8.93 -7.55 -5.35
CA TYR A 423 -9.10 -6.71 -4.17
C TYR A 423 -10.57 -6.32 -3.92
N PRO A 424 -11.44 -7.27 -3.50
CA PRO A 424 -12.82 -6.96 -3.14
C PRO A 424 -12.89 -6.01 -1.93
N THR A 425 -13.73 -4.97 -2.03
CA THR A 425 -13.85 -3.89 -1.03
C THR A 425 -15.19 -3.93 -0.30
N GLN A 426 -16.27 -4.29 -1.00
CA GLN A 426 -17.61 -4.30 -0.42
C GLN A 426 -18.45 -5.45 -0.97
N VAL A 427 -19.37 -5.92 -0.17
CA VAL A 427 -20.34 -6.97 -0.51
C VAL A 427 -21.74 -6.48 -0.21
N ALA A 428 -22.67 -6.74 -1.12
CA ALA A 428 -24.08 -6.51 -0.90
C ALA A 428 -24.92 -7.69 -1.42
N LEU A 429 -26.13 -7.84 -0.90
CA LEU A 429 -27.07 -8.89 -1.30
C LEU A 429 -28.25 -8.31 -2.03
N GLY A 430 -28.76 -9.01 -3.02
CA GLY A 430 -30.01 -8.70 -3.66
C GLY A 430 -31.19 -8.78 -2.68
N PRO A 431 -32.32 -8.13 -3.01
CA PRO A 431 -33.46 -8.02 -2.09
C PRO A 431 -34.02 -9.35 -1.57
N PHE A 432 -33.77 -10.45 -2.28
CA PHE A 432 -34.22 -11.82 -1.92
C PHE A 432 -33.06 -12.80 -1.70
N ASP A 433 -31.85 -12.31 -1.49
CA ASP A 433 -30.60 -13.10 -1.42
C ASP A 433 -30.27 -13.87 -2.73
N GLU A 434 -30.83 -13.43 -3.87
CA GLU A 434 -30.69 -14.12 -5.16
C GLU A 434 -29.33 -13.89 -5.83
N ASN A 435 -28.71 -12.74 -5.54
CA ASN A 435 -27.41 -12.38 -6.05
C ASN A 435 -26.51 -11.81 -4.94
N LEU A 436 -25.23 -12.06 -5.10
CA LEU A 436 -24.16 -11.40 -4.37
C LEU A 436 -23.56 -10.34 -5.29
N PHE A 437 -23.46 -9.11 -4.84
CA PHE A 437 -22.83 -7.99 -5.51
C PHE A 437 -21.51 -7.73 -4.80
N VAL A 438 -20.43 -7.68 -5.55
CA VAL A 438 -19.10 -7.46 -4.98
C VAL A 438 -18.39 -6.34 -5.72
N ALA A 439 -18.05 -5.29 -5.00
CA ALA A 439 -17.14 -4.27 -5.49
C ALA A 439 -15.72 -4.80 -5.41
N THR A 440 -14.95 -4.62 -6.48
CA THR A 440 -13.50 -4.91 -6.48
C THR A 440 -12.74 -3.68 -6.91
N GLN A 441 -11.79 -3.26 -6.10
CA GLN A 441 -11.06 -2.01 -6.33
C GLN A 441 -10.28 -2.03 -7.65
N LYS A 442 -9.58 -3.13 -7.90
CA LYS A 442 -8.64 -3.28 -9.01
C LYS A 442 -9.19 -4.14 -10.16
N GLY A 443 -10.51 -4.45 -10.14
CA GLY A 443 -11.21 -5.19 -11.20
C GLY A 443 -10.55 -6.53 -11.53
N ILE A 444 -9.99 -6.64 -12.73
CA ILE A 444 -9.19 -7.79 -13.17
C ILE A 444 -7.77 -7.34 -13.59
N GLY A 445 -7.30 -6.18 -13.11
CA GLY A 445 -6.04 -5.59 -13.55
C GLY A 445 -6.20 -4.72 -14.80
N GLN A 446 -5.08 -4.27 -15.35
CA GLN A 446 -5.06 -3.29 -16.43
C GLN A 446 -4.50 -3.82 -17.75
N GLY A 447 -3.42 -4.59 -17.72
CA GLY A 447 -2.66 -4.99 -18.91
C GLY A 447 -1.87 -3.83 -19.53
N PRO A 448 -1.53 -3.92 -20.81
CA PRO A 448 -0.94 -2.82 -21.57
C PRO A 448 -1.85 -1.59 -21.60
N ALA A 449 -1.30 -0.41 -21.79
CA ALA A 449 -2.04 0.85 -21.78
C ALA A 449 -3.28 0.86 -22.69
N GLY A 450 -4.42 1.29 -22.16
CA GLY A 450 -5.65 1.53 -22.93
C GLY A 450 -6.54 0.30 -23.18
N HIS A 451 -6.21 -0.86 -22.63
CA HIS A 451 -6.87 -2.11 -23.00
C HIS A 451 -8.31 -2.28 -22.47
N LEU A 452 -8.64 -1.68 -21.33
CA LEU A 452 -9.96 -1.86 -20.69
C LEU A 452 -10.78 -0.59 -20.50
N ASN A 453 -10.19 0.58 -20.62
CA ASN A 453 -10.90 1.84 -20.49
C ASN A 453 -10.61 2.76 -21.68
N PRO A 454 -11.50 2.79 -22.69
CA PRO A 454 -11.35 3.65 -23.88
C PRO A 454 -11.30 5.15 -23.55
N ARG A 455 -11.70 5.57 -22.35
CA ARG A 455 -11.64 6.98 -21.94
C ARG A 455 -10.28 7.38 -21.38
N GLN A 456 -9.54 6.42 -20.87
CA GLN A 456 -8.17 6.64 -20.46
C GLN A 456 -7.28 6.63 -21.70
N LYS A 457 -7.50 7.59 -22.58
CA LYS A 457 -6.40 8.09 -23.36
C LYS A 457 -5.36 8.49 -22.33
N THR A 458 -4.20 7.87 -22.38
CA THR A 458 -3.05 8.24 -21.60
C THR A 458 -2.93 9.75 -21.65
N ASP A 459 -3.32 10.42 -20.58
CA ASP A 459 -2.83 11.77 -20.37
C ASP A 459 -1.35 11.56 -20.10
N GLU A 460 -0.54 11.82 -21.10
CA GLU A 460 0.91 11.64 -21.05
C GLU A 460 1.55 12.37 -19.86
N ARG A 461 0.80 13.22 -19.18
CA ARG A 461 1.21 13.99 -18.00
C ARG A 461 1.01 13.26 -16.68
N PHE A 462 0.13 12.23 -16.64
CA PHE A 462 -0.16 11.44 -15.44
C PHE A 462 -0.18 9.96 -15.82
N ASN A 463 0.98 9.42 -15.98
CA ASN A 463 1.21 8.02 -16.36
C ASN A 463 0.86 6.99 -15.25
N MET A 464 0.01 7.34 -14.31
CA MET A 464 -0.46 6.38 -13.32
C MET A 464 -1.37 5.34 -14.00
N PRO A 465 -1.13 4.06 -13.81
CA PRO A 465 -2.00 3.03 -14.35
C PRO A 465 -3.36 3.11 -13.67
N ALA A 466 -4.33 3.64 -14.37
CA ALA A 466 -5.70 3.66 -13.86
C ALA A 466 -6.30 2.27 -14.03
N MET A 467 -6.46 1.57 -12.92
CA MET A 467 -7.13 0.27 -12.87
C MET A 467 -8.64 0.47 -12.75
N PRO A 468 -9.45 0.09 -13.75
CA PRO A 468 -10.88 0.19 -13.61
C PRO A 468 -11.35 -0.74 -12.50
N GLY A 469 -12.13 -0.21 -11.57
CA GLY A 469 -12.85 -1.03 -10.63
C GLY A 469 -13.90 -1.89 -11.31
N MET A 470 -14.42 -2.89 -10.60
CA MET A 470 -15.40 -3.79 -11.18
C MET A 470 -16.47 -4.18 -10.18
N LEU A 471 -17.71 -4.15 -10.63
CA LEU A 471 -18.85 -4.78 -9.97
C LEU A 471 -18.98 -6.22 -10.47
N ASN A 472 -18.83 -7.20 -9.57
CA ASN A 472 -19.23 -8.58 -9.83
C ASN A 472 -20.68 -8.82 -9.43
N VAL A 473 -21.49 -9.34 -10.34
CA VAL A 473 -22.85 -9.82 -10.05
C VAL A 473 -22.84 -11.34 -10.08
N ILE A 474 -22.92 -11.94 -8.92
CA ILE A 474 -22.75 -13.39 -8.74
C ILE A 474 -24.09 -13.99 -8.34
N PRO A 475 -24.73 -14.87 -9.15
CA PRO A 475 -25.86 -15.64 -8.69
C PRO A 475 -25.48 -16.40 -7.43
N MET A 476 -26.34 -16.32 -6.39
CA MET A 476 -26.03 -16.88 -5.07
C MET A 476 -25.65 -18.36 -5.16
N PRO A 477 -24.39 -18.75 -4.87
CA PRO A 477 -23.97 -20.14 -4.90
C PRO A 477 -24.68 -20.98 -3.82
N LYS A 478 -24.98 -22.25 -4.14
CA LYS A 478 -25.51 -23.19 -3.16
C LYS A 478 -24.38 -23.72 -2.26
N ASP A 479 -24.70 -24.08 -1.02
CA ASP A 479 -23.69 -24.62 -0.08
C ASP A 479 -22.91 -25.82 -0.67
N LYS A 480 -23.54 -26.66 -1.49
CA LYS A 480 -22.90 -27.79 -2.17
C LYS A 480 -21.81 -27.40 -3.18
N ASP A 481 -21.84 -26.17 -3.71
CA ASP A 481 -20.89 -25.67 -4.70
C ASP A 481 -19.67 -25.03 -4.03
N LEU A 482 -19.79 -24.64 -2.77
CA LEU A 482 -18.74 -23.94 -2.02
C LEU A 482 -17.40 -24.71 -1.95
N PRO A 483 -17.35 -26.04 -1.79
CA PRO A 483 -16.07 -26.76 -1.77
C PRO A 483 -15.26 -26.61 -3.06
N ALA A 484 -15.91 -26.66 -4.22
CA ALA A 484 -15.24 -26.47 -5.52
C ALA A 484 -14.78 -25.03 -5.71
N LEU A 485 -15.62 -24.05 -5.37
CA LEU A 485 -15.28 -22.63 -5.42
C LEU A 485 -14.11 -22.30 -4.48
N THR A 486 -14.13 -22.85 -3.27
CA THR A 486 -13.04 -22.69 -2.30
C THR A 486 -11.73 -23.24 -2.84
N LYS A 487 -11.76 -24.44 -3.45
CA LYS A 487 -10.57 -25.02 -4.07
C LYS A 487 -9.99 -24.09 -5.14
N ASN A 488 -10.83 -23.49 -5.97
CA ASN A 488 -10.40 -22.53 -6.99
C ASN A 488 -9.74 -21.30 -6.35
N VAL A 489 -10.35 -20.68 -5.34
CA VAL A 489 -9.77 -19.55 -4.62
C VAL A 489 -8.40 -19.90 -4.06
N LEU A 490 -8.28 -21.04 -3.37
CA LEU A 490 -7.01 -21.45 -2.79
C LEU A 490 -5.94 -21.71 -3.86
N GLN A 491 -6.31 -22.35 -4.96
CA GLN A 491 -5.42 -22.65 -6.08
C GLN A 491 -4.98 -21.37 -6.81
N TYR A 492 -5.91 -20.47 -7.09
CA TYR A 492 -5.64 -19.22 -7.79
C TYR A 492 -4.73 -18.25 -7.01
N ASN A 493 -4.76 -18.35 -5.70
CA ASN A 493 -3.91 -17.52 -4.83
C ASN A 493 -2.62 -18.24 -4.37
N GLY A 494 -2.31 -19.43 -4.88
CA GLY A 494 -1.12 -20.17 -4.47
C GLY A 494 -1.15 -20.68 -3.01
N LEU A 495 -2.34 -20.79 -2.40
CA LEU A 495 -2.56 -21.15 -1.00
C LEU A 495 -2.64 -22.66 -0.76
N LEU A 496 -2.50 -23.46 -1.82
CA LEU A 496 -2.35 -24.90 -1.74
C LEU A 496 -0.89 -25.29 -1.96
N PRO A 497 -0.37 -26.25 -1.18
CA PRO A 497 1.00 -26.69 -1.38
C PRO A 497 1.15 -27.41 -2.73
N VAL A 498 2.25 -27.10 -3.39
CA VAL A 498 2.72 -27.77 -4.62
C VAL A 498 3.99 -28.54 -4.32
N LYS A 499 4.55 -29.24 -5.33
CA LYS A 499 5.82 -29.93 -5.16
C LYS A 499 6.92 -28.93 -4.76
N ALA A 500 7.68 -29.27 -3.71
CA ALA A 500 8.79 -28.45 -3.23
C ALA A 500 10.04 -28.73 -4.09
N ASP A 501 10.06 -28.21 -5.31
CA ASP A 501 11.09 -28.42 -6.33
C ASP A 501 11.86 -27.15 -6.72
N ARG A 502 11.73 -26.09 -5.92
CA ARG A 502 12.51 -24.86 -6.12
C ARG A 502 14.02 -25.13 -5.96
N PRO A 503 14.87 -24.49 -6.78
CA PRO A 503 16.31 -24.55 -6.59
C PRO A 503 16.71 -24.21 -5.16
N ALA A 504 17.75 -24.88 -4.68
CA ALA A 504 18.31 -24.54 -3.38
C ALA A 504 18.98 -23.18 -3.44
N VAL A 505 18.77 -22.38 -2.40
CA VAL A 505 19.55 -21.17 -2.20
C VAL A 505 20.95 -21.56 -1.74
N PRO A 506 22.03 -21.03 -2.36
CA PRO A 506 23.39 -21.35 -1.95
C PRO A 506 23.65 -21.00 -0.48
N ALA A 507 24.12 -21.98 0.29
CA ALA A 507 24.32 -21.82 1.73
C ALA A 507 25.44 -20.85 2.10
N ASP A 508 26.32 -20.56 1.16
CA ASP A 508 27.44 -19.63 1.32
C ASP A 508 27.02 -18.15 1.21
N ILE A 509 25.78 -17.85 0.79
CA ILE A 509 25.29 -16.48 0.79
C ILE A 509 24.96 -16.08 2.23
N GLU A 510 25.71 -15.13 2.78
CA GLU A 510 25.58 -14.63 4.15
C GLU A 510 25.16 -13.15 4.19
N TYR A 511 25.35 -12.41 3.10
CA TYR A 511 25.09 -10.99 2.98
C TYR A 511 24.12 -10.71 1.85
N VAL A 512 23.15 -9.86 2.13
CA VAL A 512 22.17 -9.40 1.13
C VAL A 512 22.19 -7.88 1.11
N VAL A 513 22.32 -7.31 -0.09
CA VAL A 513 22.10 -5.88 -0.33
C VAL A 513 20.84 -5.75 -1.18
N PHE A 514 19.93 -4.90 -0.75
CA PHE A 514 18.69 -4.60 -1.46
C PHE A 514 18.71 -3.12 -1.86
N ILE A 515 18.74 -2.85 -3.15
CA ILE A 515 18.77 -1.49 -3.71
C ILE A 515 17.41 -1.23 -4.32
N THR A 516 16.73 -0.20 -3.83
CA THR A 516 15.44 0.26 -4.31
C THR A 516 15.61 1.56 -5.08
N LYS A 517 14.81 1.73 -6.12
CA LYS A 517 14.88 2.84 -7.06
C LYS A 517 13.48 3.36 -7.37
N GLU A 518 13.38 4.44 -8.13
CA GLU A 518 12.12 5.04 -8.54
C GLU A 518 11.82 4.79 -10.03
N ASN A 519 10.69 4.57 -10.32
CA ASN A 519 9.65 4.29 -11.28
C ASN A 519 10.04 4.06 -12.75
N HIS A 520 10.47 2.87 -13.11
CA HIS A 520 10.59 2.50 -14.54
C HIS A 520 10.05 1.10 -14.84
N THR A 521 9.44 0.97 -16.02
CA THR A 521 9.05 -0.34 -16.57
C THR A 521 10.27 -1.11 -17.06
N PHE A 522 10.05 -2.41 -17.35
CA PHE A 522 11.07 -3.23 -18.00
C PHE A 522 11.47 -2.67 -19.37
N ASP A 523 10.47 -2.40 -20.22
CA ASP A 523 10.76 -1.95 -21.60
C ASP A 523 11.44 -0.60 -21.65
N GLY A 524 11.13 0.31 -20.75
CA GLY A 524 11.73 1.65 -20.68
C GLY A 524 13.27 1.62 -20.63
N ILE A 525 13.84 0.62 -19.93
CA ILE A 525 15.28 0.46 -19.79
C ILE A 525 15.82 -0.70 -20.63
N PHE A 526 15.16 -1.86 -20.61
CA PHE A 526 15.66 -3.13 -21.12
C PHE A 526 14.95 -3.65 -22.36
N GLY A 527 14.09 -2.86 -23.00
CA GLY A 527 13.34 -3.27 -24.18
C GLY A 527 14.22 -3.78 -25.33
N GLU A 528 15.47 -3.34 -25.44
CA GLU A 528 16.46 -3.80 -26.42
C GLU A 528 17.32 -4.99 -25.95
N LEU A 529 17.12 -5.51 -24.72
CA LEU A 529 17.97 -6.54 -24.15
C LEU A 529 17.75 -7.88 -24.88
N LYS A 530 18.80 -8.37 -25.52
CA LYS A 530 18.73 -9.63 -26.27
C LYS A 530 18.44 -10.82 -25.35
N GLY A 531 17.50 -11.66 -25.75
CA GLY A 531 17.11 -12.85 -25.03
C GLY A 531 16.06 -12.61 -23.95
N ALA A 532 15.67 -11.37 -23.74
CA ALA A 532 14.56 -10.98 -22.89
C ALA A 532 13.28 -10.72 -23.70
N ASN A 533 12.13 -10.81 -23.05
CA ASN A 533 10.85 -10.41 -23.61
C ASN A 533 10.70 -8.88 -23.52
N GLY A 534 11.43 -8.15 -24.38
CA GLY A 534 11.46 -6.71 -24.46
C GLY A 534 10.90 -6.16 -25.74
N GLU A 535 10.40 -4.90 -25.71
CA GLU A 535 9.94 -4.17 -26.88
C GLU A 535 10.87 -2.97 -27.16
N PRO A 536 11.73 -3.08 -28.21
CA PRO A 536 12.72 -2.04 -28.50
C PRO A 536 12.14 -0.65 -28.76
N GLU A 537 10.90 -0.55 -29.26
CA GLU A 537 10.25 0.74 -29.52
C GLU A 537 9.98 1.54 -28.24
N TYR A 538 9.88 0.85 -27.10
CA TYR A 538 9.66 1.47 -25.79
C TYR A 538 10.95 1.74 -25.01
N ALA A 539 12.10 1.27 -25.50
CA ALA A 539 13.40 1.46 -24.84
C ALA A 539 13.89 2.92 -24.98
N GLN A 540 13.61 3.72 -23.96
CA GLN A 540 13.97 5.14 -23.96
C GLN A 540 15.24 5.45 -23.17
N LEU A 541 15.62 4.58 -22.21
CA LEU A 541 16.66 4.84 -21.23
C LEU A 541 17.87 3.89 -21.32
N GLY A 542 17.79 2.84 -22.11
CA GLY A 542 18.82 1.80 -22.24
C GLY A 542 20.12 2.22 -22.94
N GLU A 543 20.73 1.29 -23.71
CA GLU A 543 21.96 1.56 -24.47
C GLU A 543 21.76 2.56 -25.61
N ASN A 544 20.56 2.61 -26.20
CA ASN A 544 20.19 3.55 -27.26
C ASN A 544 19.03 4.44 -26.80
N GLY A 545 19.10 4.93 -25.60
CA GLY A 545 18.10 5.83 -25.03
C GLY A 545 17.98 7.13 -25.81
N TRP A 546 16.95 7.88 -25.51
CA TRP A 546 16.69 9.18 -26.11
C TRP A 546 17.05 10.31 -25.15
N LEU A 547 18.00 11.16 -25.53
CA LEU A 547 18.14 12.47 -24.91
C LEU A 547 17.16 13.43 -25.61
N ALA A 548 16.06 13.73 -24.97
CA ALA A 548 15.02 14.57 -25.53
C ALA A 548 15.16 16.00 -25.04
N ALA A 549 15.70 16.87 -25.93
CA ALA A 549 15.53 18.31 -25.79
C ALA A 549 14.48 18.78 -26.79
N LYS A 550 13.67 19.77 -26.45
CA LYS A 550 12.66 20.32 -27.36
C LYS A 550 13.33 20.78 -28.68
N GLY A 551 12.92 20.18 -29.79
CA GLY A 551 13.51 20.45 -31.12
C GLY A 551 14.78 19.64 -31.44
N ARG A 552 15.29 18.81 -30.53
CA ARG A 552 16.44 17.93 -30.77
C ARG A 552 16.29 16.63 -29.99
N SER A 553 16.31 15.52 -30.68
CA SER A 553 16.45 14.20 -30.07
C SER A 553 17.72 13.53 -30.55
N GLU A 554 18.48 12.94 -29.64
CA GLU A 554 19.71 12.22 -29.94
C GLU A 554 19.70 10.87 -29.22
N ARG A 555 20.07 9.81 -29.96
CA ARG A 555 20.22 8.47 -29.38
C ARG A 555 21.56 8.36 -28.67
N MET A 556 21.55 7.91 -27.41
CA MET A 556 22.77 7.66 -26.65
C MET A 556 22.51 6.77 -25.43
N PRO A 557 23.54 6.17 -24.83
CA PRO A 557 23.38 5.42 -23.61
C PRO A 557 23.00 6.34 -22.44
N ILE A 558 21.78 6.21 -21.91
CA ILE A 558 21.33 6.96 -20.71
C ILE A 558 21.67 6.16 -19.45
N MET A 559 21.35 4.85 -19.44
CA MET A 559 21.56 3.98 -18.26
C MET A 559 22.46 2.77 -18.62
N PRO A 560 23.73 3.01 -19.00
CA PRO A 560 24.65 1.96 -19.46
C PRO A 560 25.04 0.95 -18.37
N ASN A 561 25.06 1.34 -17.08
CA ASN A 561 25.38 0.43 -15.98
C ASN A 561 24.27 -0.57 -15.74
N HIS A 562 22.99 -0.17 -15.83
CA HIS A 562 21.86 -1.09 -15.74
C HIS A 562 21.96 -2.18 -16.79
N VAL A 563 22.15 -1.81 -18.04
CA VAL A 563 22.26 -2.77 -19.13
C VAL A 563 23.50 -3.66 -19.00
N LYS A 564 24.61 -3.09 -18.57
CA LYS A 564 25.84 -3.86 -18.33
C LYS A 564 25.68 -4.87 -17.19
N LEU A 565 25.01 -4.46 -16.09
CA LEU A 565 24.71 -5.35 -14.97
C LEU A 565 23.80 -6.51 -15.41
N ALA A 566 22.75 -6.22 -16.18
CA ALA A 566 21.87 -7.25 -16.75
C ALA A 566 22.62 -8.24 -17.65
N LYS A 567 23.56 -7.75 -18.49
CA LYS A 567 24.38 -8.59 -19.37
C LYS A 567 25.43 -9.41 -18.61
N GLN A 568 25.93 -8.92 -17.49
CA GLN A 568 26.97 -9.59 -16.71
C GLN A 568 26.40 -10.58 -15.68
N PHE A 569 25.26 -10.28 -15.06
CA PHE A 569 24.62 -11.04 -14.01
C PHE A 569 23.26 -11.58 -14.45
N ALA A 570 22.25 -11.59 -13.57
CA ALA A 570 20.95 -12.07 -13.92
C ALA A 570 19.89 -10.96 -13.82
N ILE A 571 18.90 -11.01 -14.72
CA ILE A 571 17.74 -10.15 -14.75
C ILE A 571 16.47 -11.00 -14.93
N SER A 572 15.35 -10.54 -14.40
CA SER A 572 14.03 -11.08 -14.76
C SER A 572 13.32 -10.13 -15.72
N ASP A 573 12.77 -10.68 -16.80
CA ASP A 573 11.90 -9.99 -17.76
C ASP A 573 10.41 -10.23 -17.49
N ASN A 574 10.10 -11.04 -16.49
CA ASN A 574 8.75 -11.39 -16.05
C ASN A 574 8.55 -11.07 -14.56
N PHE A 575 8.99 -9.88 -14.18
CA PHE A 575 8.92 -9.35 -12.81
C PHE A 575 7.93 -8.18 -12.75
N TYR A 576 7.09 -8.17 -11.74
CA TYR A 576 6.01 -7.21 -11.62
C TYR A 576 5.99 -6.53 -10.25
N MET A 577 5.49 -5.29 -10.28
CA MET A 577 5.19 -4.52 -9.09
C MET A 577 3.76 -4.83 -8.61
N GLU A 578 3.56 -5.05 -7.33
CA GLU A 578 2.22 -5.18 -6.74
C GLU A 578 1.46 -3.85 -6.70
N PRO A 579 2.15 -2.73 -6.43
CA PRO A 579 1.52 -1.41 -6.31
C PRO A 579 1.18 -0.80 -7.67
N ALA A 580 0.30 0.19 -7.60
CA ALA A 580 0.01 1.10 -8.69
C ALA A 580 0.70 2.47 -8.53
N GLY A 581 1.47 2.66 -7.47
CA GLY A 581 2.22 3.88 -7.20
C GLY A 581 3.10 3.77 -5.96
N SER A 582 4.03 4.70 -5.82
CA SER A 582 5.14 4.65 -4.85
C SER A 582 4.69 4.55 -3.39
N GLY A 583 3.58 5.19 -3.01
CA GLY A 583 3.07 5.09 -1.64
C GLY A 583 2.77 3.66 -1.20
N ASP A 584 2.22 2.84 -2.08
CA ASP A 584 2.06 1.41 -1.87
C ASP A 584 3.40 0.67 -2.08
N GLY A 585 4.20 1.11 -3.05
CA GLY A 585 5.45 0.47 -3.44
C GLY A 585 6.42 0.30 -2.30
N HIS A 586 6.74 1.37 -1.60
CA HIS A 586 7.63 1.35 -0.45
C HIS A 586 7.13 0.45 0.70
N ARG A 587 5.82 0.22 0.82
CA ARG A 587 5.29 -0.76 1.77
C ARG A 587 5.56 -2.18 1.33
N TRP A 588 5.30 -2.50 0.06
CA TRP A 588 5.60 -3.81 -0.48
C TRP A 588 7.09 -4.15 -0.45
N LEU A 589 7.97 -3.18 -0.72
CA LEU A 589 9.44 -3.35 -0.66
C LEU A 589 9.95 -3.80 0.71
N VAL A 590 9.23 -3.48 1.77
CA VAL A 590 9.58 -3.90 3.13
C VAL A 590 8.68 -5.03 3.66
N GLY A 591 8.01 -5.75 2.77
CA GLY A 591 7.20 -6.93 3.10
C GLY A 591 5.88 -6.59 3.80
N VAL A 592 5.41 -5.36 3.68
CA VAL A 592 4.14 -4.89 4.24
C VAL A 592 3.16 -4.68 3.09
N TYR A 593 2.09 -5.48 3.03
CA TYR A 593 0.98 -5.14 2.15
C TYR A 593 0.26 -3.89 2.70
N PRO A 594 -0.21 -2.96 1.83
CA PRO A 594 -0.84 -1.73 2.28
C PRO A 594 -2.02 -2.00 3.19
N SER A 595 -2.12 -1.26 4.28
CA SER A 595 -3.27 -1.33 5.16
C SER A 595 -4.52 -0.83 4.43
N LEU A 596 -5.69 -1.26 4.87
CA LEU A 596 -6.94 -0.78 4.27
C LEU A 596 -7.09 0.75 4.39
N TRP A 597 -6.58 1.33 5.48
CA TRP A 597 -6.54 2.78 5.62
C TRP A 597 -5.69 3.41 4.53
N THR A 598 -4.43 2.98 4.39
CA THR A 598 -3.51 3.47 3.36
C THR A 598 -4.11 3.33 1.97
N THR A 599 -4.64 2.16 1.65
CA THR A 599 -5.26 1.89 0.35
C THR A 599 -6.42 2.86 0.06
N ARG A 600 -7.31 3.11 1.02
CA ARG A 600 -8.42 4.06 0.83
C ARG A 600 -7.95 5.51 0.77
N VAL A 601 -7.10 5.92 1.69
CA VAL A 601 -6.63 7.31 1.74
C VAL A 601 -5.76 7.62 0.51
N TYR A 602 -4.88 6.71 0.13
CA TYR A 602 -3.98 6.90 -1.01
C TYR A 602 -4.74 7.05 -2.33
N TYR A 603 -5.75 6.21 -2.58
CA TYR A 603 -6.48 6.25 -3.85
C TYR A 603 -7.73 7.13 -3.85
N ALA A 604 -8.23 7.52 -2.70
CA ALA A 604 -9.51 8.22 -2.59
C ALA A 604 -9.43 9.70 -2.21
N GLY A 605 -8.29 10.30 -2.18
CA GLY A 605 -8.25 11.72 -1.85
C GLY A 605 -7.01 12.20 -1.14
N TRP A 606 -5.97 11.51 -1.38
CA TRP A 606 -4.76 11.64 -0.63
C TRP A 606 -4.02 12.98 -0.77
N GLU A 607 -4.05 13.61 -1.91
CA GLU A 607 -3.04 14.65 -2.10
C GLU A 607 -3.41 16.02 -1.58
N PHE A 608 -4.65 16.38 -1.59
CA PHE A 608 -4.93 17.80 -1.66
C PHE A 608 -5.81 18.31 -0.55
N ALA A 609 -6.29 17.45 0.30
CA ALA A 609 -7.51 17.77 0.97
C ALA A 609 -7.39 18.15 2.40
N LEU A 610 -6.55 17.48 3.14
CA LEU A 610 -6.59 17.62 4.57
C LEU A 610 -5.53 18.61 5.06
N SER A 611 -5.97 19.62 5.75
CA SER A 611 -5.09 20.52 6.49
C SER A 611 -4.13 19.72 7.39
N ASN A 612 -2.85 20.08 7.38
CA ASN A 612 -1.85 19.52 8.28
C ASN A 612 -2.20 19.67 9.76
N THR A 613 -3.19 20.48 10.09
CA THR A 613 -3.66 20.73 11.46
C THR A 613 -4.85 19.87 11.86
N ALA A 614 -5.50 19.17 10.94
CA ALA A 614 -6.66 18.33 11.23
C ALA A 614 -6.23 17.12 12.07
N LYS A 615 -6.96 16.84 13.17
CA LYS A 615 -6.66 15.75 14.11
C LYS A 615 -6.63 14.37 13.46
N GLY A 616 -7.51 14.13 12.51
CA GLY A 616 -7.63 12.87 11.80
C GLY A 616 -6.76 12.77 10.57
N ARG A 617 -5.97 13.81 10.31
CA ARG A 617 -5.06 13.77 9.19
C ARG A 617 -4.05 12.67 9.37
N MET A 618 -3.99 11.82 8.37
CA MET A 618 -2.96 10.80 8.29
C MET A 618 -1.73 11.32 7.58
N PRO A 619 -0.63 11.04 8.16
CA PRO A 619 0.64 11.45 7.62
C PRO A 619 1.20 10.60 6.49
N SER A 620 0.68 9.46 6.24
CA SER A 620 1.06 8.62 5.10
C SER A 620 0.78 9.21 3.73
N PHE A 621 0.17 10.33 3.75
CA PHE A 621 -0.23 11.17 2.77
C PHE A 621 0.97 11.80 2.07
N GLY A 622 1.25 11.40 0.86
CA GLY A 622 2.42 11.80 0.12
C GLY A 622 3.75 11.42 0.78
N SER A 623 3.72 10.61 1.81
CA SER A 623 4.91 10.05 2.42
C SER A 623 5.11 8.64 1.87
N ASN A 624 5.78 8.54 0.75
CA ASN A 624 5.94 7.28 0.07
C ASN A 624 6.70 6.27 0.93
N GLY A 625 7.86 6.63 1.43
CA GLY A 625 8.70 5.74 2.21
C GLY A 625 8.36 5.59 3.68
N SER A 626 7.56 6.48 4.29
CA SER A 626 7.30 6.43 5.74
C SER A 626 6.23 5.41 6.11
N GLN A 627 6.53 4.60 7.11
CA GLN A 627 5.58 3.68 7.73
C GLN A 627 5.19 4.19 9.11
N ILE A 628 3.90 4.34 9.34
CA ILE A 628 3.35 4.76 10.63
C ILE A 628 2.72 3.57 11.35
N PRO A 629 2.48 3.64 12.67
CA PRO A 629 1.89 2.54 13.43
C PRO A 629 0.58 1.97 12.87
N GLU A 630 -0.21 2.78 12.18
CA GLU A 630 -1.43 2.34 11.50
C GLU A 630 -1.16 1.44 10.29
N ASP A 631 0.02 1.53 9.69
CA ASP A 631 0.47 0.65 8.60
C ASP A 631 1.08 -0.67 9.09
N TYR A 632 1.45 -0.76 10.38
CA TYR A 632 2.12 -1.95 10.88
C TYR A 632 1.19 -3.16 10.84
N LEU A 633 1.66 -4.24 10.22
CA LEU A 633 0.99 -5.52 10.24
C LEU A 633 1.14 -6.20 11.60
N GLU A 634 0.28 -7.19 11.89
CA GLU A 634 0.34 -7.94 13.15
C GLU A 634 1.74 -8.51 13.42
N ASN A 635 2.38 -9.10 12.42
CA ASN A 635 3.73 -9.66 12.52
C ASN A 635 4.86 -8.66 12.22
N GLY A 636 4.53 -7.42 11.87
CA GLY A 636 5.48 -6.40 11.45
C GLY A 636 5.97 -6.56 10.01
N SER A 637 7.03 -5.84 9.69
CA SER A 637 7.66 -5.75 8.37
C SER A 637 8.91 -6.64 8.28
N LEU A 638 9.64 -6.48 7.17
CA LEU A 638 11.00 -7.02 6.97
C LEU A 638 11.91 -6.68 8.16
N TRP A 639 11.83 -5.46 8.66
CA TRP A 639 12.71 -4.96 9.73
C TRP A 639 12.56 -5.74 11.03
N GLU A 640 11.32 -5.90 11.52
CA GLU A 640 11.04 -6.67 12.71
C GLU A 640 11.34 -8.16 12.48
N HIS A 641 11.13 -8.66 11.26
CA HIS A 641 11.40 -10.05 10.95
C HIS A 641 12.89 -10.37 10.95
N LEU A 642 13.73 -9.52 10.35
CA LEU A 642 15.19 -9.61 10.42
C LEU A 642 15.69 -9.53 11.87
N ALA A 643 15.19 -8.57 12.64
CA ALA A 643 15.56 -8.39 14.05
C ALA A 643 15.21 -9.63 14.90
N ARG A 644 14.01 -10.20 14.73
CA ARG A 644 13.62 -11.46 15.40
C ARG A 644 14.51 -12.63 15.03
N GLY A 645 15.01 -12.67 13.79
CA GLY A 645 15.97 -13.66 13.30
C GLY A 645 17.42 -13.40 13.69
N GLY A 646 17.70 -12.32 14.44
CA GLY A 646 19.07 -11.97 14.81
C GLY A 646 19.95 -11.52 13.63
N ILE A 647 19.35 -11.05 12.55
CA ILE A 647 20.05 -10.54 11.37
C ILE A 647 20.39 -9.07 11.58
N THR A 648 21.67 -8.75 11.59
CA THR A 648 22.12 -7.35 11.63
C THR A 648 21.82 -6.66 10.31
N PHE A 649 21.31 -5.43 10.38
CA PHE A 649 21.01 -4.68 9.18
C PHE A 649 21.36 -3.19 9.32
N ARG A 650 21.46 -2.52 8.16
CA ARG A 650 21.67 -1.08 8.04
C ARG A 650 20.80 -0.55 6.92
N ASN A 651 20.15 0.56 7.18
CA ASN A 651 19.20 1.20 6.27
C ASN A 651 19.74 2.56 5.79
N TYR A 652 19.60 2.82 4.51
CA TYR A 652 19.98 4.05 3.83
C TYR A 652 18.81 4.55 3.00
N GLY A 653 18.12 5.59 3.49
CA GLY A 653 17.12 6.35 2.77
C GLY A 653 15.67 5.87 2.88
N GLU A 654 15.42 4.62 3.28
CA GLU A 654 14.06 4.08 3.40
C GLU A 654 13.41 4.43 4.75
N GLY A 655 12.09 4.66 4.75
CA GLY A 655 11.26 4.75 5.95
C GLY A 655 11.14 6.14 6.57
N TYR A 656 11.67 7.21 5.98
CA TYR A 656 11.56 8.57 6.49
C TYR A 656 11.42 9.64 5.40
N GLU A 657 10.61 9.34 4.45
CA GLU A 657 10.24 10.29 3.40
C GLU A 657 9.05 11.15 3.82
N LEU A 658 8.86 12.25 3.14
CA LEU A 658 7.91 13.26 3.49
C LEU A 658 6.76 13.46 2.55
N PRO A 659 5.64 13.88 3.13
CA PRO A 659 4.59 14.47 2.34
C PRO A 659 5.08 15.79 1.77
N HIS A 660 4.92 15.95 0.50
CA HIS A 660 5.42 17.01 -0.35
C HIS A 660 6.92 16.88 -0.63
N ASN A 661 7.19 16.51 -1.84
CA ASN A 661 8.48 16.61 -2.47
C ASN A 661 9.06 17.95 -2.14
N ASP A 662 10.01 17.97 -1.25
CA ASP A 662 10.65 19.20 -0.91
C ASP A 662 11.74 19.49 -1.93
N GLU A 663 11.32 19.62 -3.19
CA GLU A 663 12.14 20.26 -4.20
C GLU A 663 12.64 21.63 -3.72
N ASP A 664 11.96 22.21 -2.73
CA ASP A 664 12.32 23.46 -2.07
C ASP A 664 13.30 23.30 -0.89
N VAL A 665 13.52 22.10 -0.35
CA VAL A 665 14.48 21.85 0.75
C VAL A 665 15.86 21.52 0.22
N ILE A 666 16.44 22.44 -0.44
CA ILE A 666 17.74 22.32 -1.10
C ILE A 666 18.89 22.18 -0.08
N ASP A 667 18.74 22.77 1.09
CA ASP A 667 19.80 22.90 2.09
C ASP A 667 19.81 21.77 3.12
N SER A 668 18.88 20.79 3.02
CA SER A 668 18.84 19.68 3.97
C SER A 668 19.78 18.54 3.55
N LYS A 669 20.68 18.16 4.44
CA LYS A 669 21.55 16.99 4.22
C LYS A 669 20.79 15.68 4.07
N SER A 670 19.66 15.54 4.74
CA SER A 670 18.82 14.36 4.70
C SER A 670 17.81 14.36 3.56
N GLY A 671 17.58 15.52 2.94
CA GLY A 671 16.49 15.69 1.98
C GLY A 671 15.10 15.68 2.60
N ALA A 672 14.99 15.55 3.93
CA ALA A 672 13.74 15.42 4.63
C ALA A 672 13.31 16.73 5.32
N ASN A 673 12.00 16.94 5.46
CA ASN A 673 11.35 18.09 6.12
C ASN A 673 10.11 17.62 6.90
N MET A 674 10.30 16.91 7.99
CA MET A 674 9.21 16.29 8.74
C MET A 674 8.43 17.32 9.54
N LEU A 675 7.25 17.64 9.07
CA LEU A 675 6.36 18.64 9.67
C LEU A 675 5.49 18.09 10.81
N VAL A 676 5.45 16.77 10.95
CA VAL A 676 4.59 16.09 11.92
C VAL A 676 5.42 15.08 12.72
N ASN A 677 5.00 14.78 13.95
CA ASN A 677 5.71 13.91 14.88
C ASN A 677 5.57 12.40 14.56
N PHE A 678 5.80 12.02 13.29
CA PHE A 678 5.74 10.62 12.89
C PHE A 678 6.86 9.81 13.46
N PRO A 679 6.57 8.62 13.95
CA PRO A 679 7.62 7.69 14.31
C PRO A 679 8.08 6.92 13.06
N MET A 680 9.25 6.36 13.19
CA MET A 680 9.75 5.27 12.38
C MET A 680 9.62 3.95 13.17
N PRO A 681 9.51 2.76 12.56
CA PRO A 681 9.67 1.53 13.31
C PRO A 681 10.96 1.56 14.14
N LYS A 682 10.89 1.25 15.44
CA LYS A 682 12.04 1.41 16.36
C LYS A 682 13.28 0.65 15.90
N VAL A 683 13.07 -0.57 15.42
CA VAL A 683 14.19 -1.39 14.91
C VAL A 683 14.82 -0.80 13.65
N LEU A 684 14.04 -0.12 12.82
CA LEU A 684 14.55 0.58 11.64
C LEU A 684 15.26 1.87 12.06
N PHE A 685 14.66 2.65 12.96
CA PHE A 685 15.23 3.90 13.48
C PHE A 685 16.65 3.68 14.04
N ASP A 686 16.83 2.63 14.85
CA ASP A 686 18.12 2.32 15.47
C ASP A 686 19.21 1.86 14.48
N ASN A 687 18.81 1.44 13.29
CA ASN A 687 19.71 0.90 12.26
C ASN A 687 19.75 1.76 10.98
N THR A 688 19.21 2.99 11.02
CA THR A 688 19.22 3.91 9.88
C THR A 688 20.42 4.85 9.93
N CYS A 689 21.04 5.08 8.78
CA CYS A 689 22.02 6.14 8.57
C CYS A 689 21.29 7.45 8.22
N PHE A 690 21.05 8.31 9.19
CA PHE A 690 20.36 9.58 9.00
C PHE A 690 21.18 10.66 8.30
N ASP A 691 22.45 10.43 8.07
CA ASP A 691 23.28 11.27 7.20
C ASP A 691 23.08 10.96 5.73
N PHE A 692 22.56 9.78 5.40
CA PHE A 692 22.19 9.41 4.03
C PHE A 692 20.89 10.10 3.65
N PRO A 693 20.84 10.81 2.50
CA PRO A 693 19.63 11.53 2.09
C PRO A 693 18.47 10.59 1.77
N ALA A 694 17.29 10.92 2.28
CA ALA A 694 16.03 10.33 1.86
C ALA A 694 15.66 10.79 0.43
N TYR A 695 14.43 10.51 0.00
CA TYR A 695 13.93 10.96 -1.29
C TYR A 695 14.00 12.49 -1.42
N ASN A 696 14.75 12.95 -2.38
CA ASN A 696 14.82 14.34 -2.82
C ASN A 696 15.64 14.41 -4.11
N ASN A 697 15.03 14.73 -5.24
CA ASN A 697 15.70 14.79 -6.54
C ASN A 697 16.68 15.97 -6.69
N ASN A 698 16.68 16.90 -5.73
CA ASN A 698 17.70 17.95 -5.69
C ASN A 698 19.06 17.48 -5.15
N ILE A 699 19.11 16.26 -4.60
CA ILE A 699 20.35 15.66 -4.09
C ILE A 699 20.73 14.53 -5.06
N PRO A 700 21.86 14.65 -5.77
CA PRO A 700 22.29 13.61 -6.70
C PRO A 700 22.49 12.25 -6.04
N ASP A 701 22.16 11.16 -6.73
CA ASP A 701 22.37 9.81 -6.24
C ASP A 701 23.83 9.45 -6.12
N ILE A 702 24.70 10.07 -6.90
CA ILE A 702 26.14 9.90 -6.75
C ILE A 702 26.62 10.41 -5.36
N VAL A 703 25.96 11.43 -4.79
CA VAL A 703 26.21 11.87 -3.40
C VAL A 703 25.73 10.82 -2.40
N ARG A 704 24.56 10.17 -2.67
CA ARG A 704 24.09 9.04 -1.89
C ARG A 704 25.06 7.86 -1.92
N ALA A 705 25.61 7.55 -3.07
CA ALA A 705 26.64 6.50 -3.21
C ALA A 705 27.87 6.79 -2.32
N ASP A 706 28.34 8.03 -2.27
CA ASP A 706 29.47 8.42 -1.42
C ASP A 706 29.12 8.31 0.07
N TRP A 707 27.94 8.78 0.49
CA TRP A 707 27.46 8.61 1.86
C TRP A 707 27.41 7.15 2.29
N PHE A 708 26.90 6.28 1.42
CA PHE A 708 26.86 4.84 1.68
C PHE A 708 28.27 4.28 1.89
N ILE A 709 29.21 4.59 0.99
CA ILE A 709 30.60 4.10 1.04
C ILE A 709 31.27 4.53 2.34
N ASP A 710 31.09 5.79 2.72
CA ASP A 710 31.70 6.34 3.94
C ASP A 710 31.09 5.76 5.22
N ASP A 711 29.74 5.61 5.27
CA ASP A 711 29.08 5.05 6.44
C ASP A 711 29.44 3.58 6.66
N ILE A 712 29.56 2.78 5.59
CA ILE A 712 30.01 1.38 5.69
C ILE A 712 31.42 1.30 6.25
N ALA A 713 32.31 2.21 5.87
CA ALA A 713 33.66 2.26 6.45
C ALA A 713 33.62 2.56 7.95
N LYS A 714 32.79 3.51 8.38
CA LYS A 714 32.58 3.84 9.80
C LYS A 714 31.93 2.68 10.55
N TYR A 715 30.90 2.07 9.97
CA TYR A 715 30.21 0.91 10.55
C TYR A 715 31.18 -0.23 10.85
N ARG A 716 32.06 -0.57 9.90
CA ARG A 716 33.10 -1.60 10.07
C ARG A 716 34.01 -1.30 11.26
N GLN A 717 34.46 -0.05 11.40
CA GLN A 717 35.33 0.35 12.55
C GLN A 717 34.61 0.09 13.88
N GLN A 718 33.32 0.31 13.95
CA GLN A 718 32.49 0.13 15.16
C GLN A 718 32.11 -1.34 15.41
N HIS A 719 32.16 -2.22 14.37
CA HIS A 719 31.67 -3.58 14.42
C HIS A 719 32.75 -4.62 14.08
N SER A 720 34.00 -4.41 14.57
CA SER A 720 35.12 -5.35 14.42
C SER A 720 35.40 -5.74 12.95
N GLY A 721 35.30 -4.78 12.04
CA GLY A 721 35.58 -4.96 10.61
C GLY A 721 34.47 -5.64 9.79
N LYS A 722 33.33 -5.96 10.39
CA LYS A 722 32.21 -6.66 9.72
C LYS A 722 31.21 -5.68 9.12
N MET A 723 30.63 -6.05 7.98
CA MET A 723 29.45 -5.39 7.40
C MET A 723 28.15 -5.91 8.05
N PRO A 724 27.05 -5.14 7.98
CA PRO A 724 25.71 -5.67 8.29
C PRO A 724 25.38 -6.84 7.34
N ARG A 725 24.66 -7.83 7.84
CA ARG A 725 24.26 -8.96 7.00
C ARG A 725 23.21 -8.59 5.96
N PHE A 726 22.36 -7.62 6.30
CA PHE A 726 21.40 -7.05 5.36
C PHE A 726 21.62 -5.54 5.25
N ILE A 727 21.60 -5.03 4.02
CA ILE A 727 21.77 -3.60 3.72
C ILE A 727 20.64 -3.22 2.78
N ASN A 728 19.89 -2.17 3.14
CA ASN A 728 18.91 -1.54 2.26
C ASN A 728 19.41 -0.18 1.81
N ILE A 729 19.31 0.13 0.52
CA ILE A 729 19.74 1.41 -0.06
C ILE A 729 18.65 1.90 -1.00
N ALA A 730 18.15 3.11 -0.75
CA ALA A 730 17.21 3.78 -1.65
C ALA A 730 17.94 4.86 -2.45
N ILE A 731 17.92 4.77 -3.77
CA ILE A 731 18.42 5.80 -4.71
C ILE A 731 17.28 6.18 -5.64
N CYS A 732 16.95 7.47 -5.70
CA CYS A 732 15.64 7.92 -6.19
C CYS A 732 15.69 8.85 -7.41
N ASN A 733 16.86 9.23 -7.90
CA ASN A 733 16.93 10.25 -8.97
C ASN A 733 16.37 9.79 -10.30
N ASP A 734 16.21 8.49 -10.52
CA ASP A 734 15.53 7.97 -11.70
C ASP A 734 14.01 8.24 -11.73
N HIS A 735 13.41 8.72 -10.63
CA HIS A 735 12.08 9.33 -10.67
C HIS A 735 12.02 10.49 -11.69
N GLY A 736 13.13 11.16 -11.87
CA GLY A 736 13.18 12.35 -12.70
C GLY A 736 12.50 13.55 -12.03
N ALA A 737 12.82 14.71 -12.54
CA ALA A 737 12.20 15.97 -12.18
C ALA A 737 12.27 16.94 -13.37
N ASP A 738 11.64 18.07 -13.24
CA ASP A 738 11.82 19.17 -14.19
C ASP A 738 13.31 19.52 -14.34
N PRO A 739 13.79 19.77 -15.56
CA PRO A 739 15.18 20.11 -15.79
C PRO A 739 15.67 21.29 -14.95
N GLN A 740 16.81 21.11 -14.30
CA GLN A 740 17.47 22.12 -13.47
C GLN A 740 18.95 22.29 -13.90
N PRO A 741 19.23 22.98 -15.02
CA PRO A 741 20.57 23.10 -15.56
C PRO A 741 21.60 23.69 -14.60
N LYS A 742 21.19 24.63 -13.74
CA LYS A 742 22.06 25.21 -12.70
C LYS A 742 22.59 24.19 -11.69
N ARG A 743 21.84 23.09 -11.51
CA ARG A 743 22.15 22.01 -10.58
C ARG A 743 22.82 20.81 -11.25
N GLY A 744 23.14 20.92 -12.53
CA GLY A 744 23.76 19.85 -13.29
C GLY A 744 22.78 18.89 -13.95
N PHE A 745 21.47 19.17 -13.89
CA PHE A 745 20.40 18.38 -14.52
C PHE A 745 19.73 19.14 -15.65
N PRO A 746 20.39 19.33 -16.80
CA PRO A 746 19.80 20.10 -17.92
C PRO A 746 18.65 19.38 -18.62
N TYR A 747 18.48 18.10 -18.41
CA TYR A 747 17.44 17.26 -18.98
C TYR A 747 16.83 16.35 -17.90
N THR A 748 15.63 15.85 -18.12
CA THR A 748 15.04 14.81 -17.26
C THR A 748 15.93 13.56 -17.25
N GLU A 749 16.47 13.18 -18.41
CA GLU A 749 17.38 12.02 -18.54
C GLU A 749 18.69 12.19 -17.76
N SER A 750 19.05 13.41 -17.37
CA SER A 750 20.21 13.64 -16.51
C SER A 750 20.05 13.03 -15.12
N TYR A 751 18.84 13.00 -14.60
CA TYR A 751 18.54 12.36 -13.32
C TYR A 751 18.67 10.84 -13.41
N MET A 752 18.20 10.23 -14.54
CA MET A 752 18.35 8.80 -14.79
C MET A 752 19.81 8.40 -14.93
N ALA A 753 20.59 9.22 -15.63
CA ALA A 753 22.03 8.98 -15.81
C ALA A 753 22.83 9.12 -14.51
N ASP A 754 22.45 10.04 -13.62
CA ASP A 754 23.04 10.17 -12.28
C ASP A 754 22.75 8.93 -11.42
N ASN A 755 21.51 8.48 -11.41
CA ASN A 755 21.12 7.26 -10.73
C ASN A 755 21.85 6.02 -11.27
N ASP A 756 21.98 5.89 -12.60
CA ASP A 756 22.72 4.80 -13.24
C ASP A 756 24.20 4.78 -12.81
N LEU A 757 24.83 5.93 -12.78
CA LEU A 757 26.21 6.07 -12.35
C LEU A 757 26.38 5.72 -10.87
N ALA A 758 25.43 6.17 -10.02
CA ALA A 758 25.43 5.86 -8.60
C ALA A 758 25.29 4.34 -8.36
N LEU A 759 24.34 3.68 -9.03
CA LEU A 759 24.20 2.23 -8.99
C LEU A 759 25.50 1.54 -9.39
N GLY A 760 26.10 1.95 -10.51
CA GLY A 760 27.38 1.41 -10.98
C GLY A 760 28.48 1.53 -9.94
N ARG A 761 28.62 2.69 -9.30
CA ARG A 761 29.62 2.95 -8.24
C ARG A 761 29.38 2.13 -6.98
N ILE A 762 28.13 2.01 -6.54
CA ILE A 762 27.76 1.19 -5.39
C ILE A 762 28.14 -0.27 -5.65
N VAL A 763 27.77 -0.83 -6.79
CA VAL A 763 28.08 -2.23 -7.12
C VAL A 763 29.58 -2.45 -7.29
N GLU A 764 30.31 -1.52 -7.91
CA GLU A 764 31.78 -1.60 -7.99
C GLU A 764 32.40 -1.61 -6.60
N PHE A 765 31.98 -0.71 -5.69
CA PHE A 765 32.45 -0.69 -4.31
C PHE A 765 32.20 -2.03 -3.61
N LEU A 766 30.98 -2.54 -3.67
CA LEU A 766 30.59 -3.82 -3.05
C LEU A 766 31.41 -4.97 -3.61
N SER A 767 31.67 -5.00 -4.94
CA SER A 767 32.43 -6.08 -5.59
C SER A 767 33.86 -6.15 -5.17
N LYS A 768 34.42 -5.10 -4.60
CA LYS A 768 35.79 -5.03 -4.06
C LYS A 768 35.88 -5.40 -2.57
N GLN A 769 34.75 -5.59 -1.88
CA GLN A 769 34.72 -5.92 -0.47
C GLN A 769 35.02 -7.41 -0.23
N PRO A 770 35.61 -7.78 0.91
CA PRO A 770 35.83 -9.20 1.25
C PRO A 770 34.54 -10.03 1.29
N GLU A 771 33.43 -9.41 1.73
CA GLU A 771 32.10 -10.03 1.84
C GLU A 771 31.48 -10.32 0.49
N TRP A 772 31.95 -9.71 -0.60
CA TRP A 772 31.45 -9.98 -1.95
C TRP A 772 31.37 -11.47 -2.24
N LYS A 773 32.34 -12.23 -1.80
CA LYS A 773 32.38 -13.70 -1.99
C LYS A 773 31.18 -14.45 -1.41
N LYS A 774 30.43 -13.81 -0.52
CA LYS A 774 29.25 -14.37 0.18
C LYS A 774 28.02 -13.47 0.03
N MET A 775 28.00 -12.61 -0.97
CA MET A 775 26.97 -11.58 -1.14
C MET A 775 26.10 -11.85 -2.36
N VAL A 776 24.84 -11.45 -2.23
CA VAL A 776 23.92 -11.21 -3.34
C VAL A 776 23.36 -9.81 -3.22
N VAL A 777 23.22 -9.12 -4.34
CA VAL A 777 22.58 -7.81 -4.43
C VAL A 777 21.33 -7.94 -5.29
N PHE A 778 20.19 -7.48 -4.77
CA PHE A 778 18.96 -7.34 -5.53
C PHE A 778 18.74 -5.85 -5.82
N VAL A 779 18.35 -5.53 -7.05
CA VAL A 779 18.02 -4.16 -7.48
C VAL A 779 16.65 -4.17 -8.14
N THR A 780 15.75 -3.31 -7.71
CA THR A 780 14.43 -3.15 -8.31
C THR A 780 13.90 -1.74 -8.13
N GLN A 781 12.75 -1.47 -8.72
CA GLN A 781 11.99 -0.23 -8.55
C GLN A 781 11.03 -0.34 -7.35
N ASP A 782 10.42 0.76 -6.93
CA ASP A 782 9.34 0.80 -5.94
C ASP A 782 7.98 0.57 -6.59
N ASP A 783 7.77 1.14 -7.77
CA ASP A 783 6.67 0.85 -8.67
C ASP A 783 7.15 0.87 -10.14
N SER A 784 6.26 0.70 -11.09
CA SER A 784 6.59 0.66 -12.52
C SER A 784 6.55 2.02 -13.21
N GLY A 785 6.11 3.07 -12.50
CA GLY A 785 6.04 4.42 -13.04
C GLY A 785 5.18 4.57 -14.30
N GLY A 786 5.57 5.54 -15.11
CA GLY A 786 4.82 5.99 -16.26
C GLY A 786 5.30 5.53 -17.62
N ASP A 787 6.38 4.80 -17.73
CA ASP A 787 6.90 4.33 -19.00
C ASP A 787 5.97 3.30 -19.64
N ALA A 788 6.03 3.20 -20.97
CA ALA A 788 5.28 2.19 -21.69
C ALA A 788 5.87 0.79 -21.47
N ASP A 789 5.00 -0.20 -21.43
CA ASP A 789 5.37 -1.61 -21.41
C ASP A 789 4.39 -2.42 -22.26
N HIS A 790 4.90 -3.31 -23.11
CA HIS A 790 4.06 -4.04 -24.06
C HIS A 790 3.29 -5.21 -23.43
N VAL A 791 3.64 -5.60 -22.19
CA VAL A 791 2.99 -6.72 -21.48
C VAL A 791 1.98 -6.20 -20.46
N ASP A 792 2.45 -5.43 -19.50
CA ASP A 792 1.61 -4.87 -18.42
C ASP A 792 2.30 -3.66 -17.80
N ARG A 793 1.54 -2.64 -17.48
CA ARG A 793 2.09 -1.43 -16.85
C ARG A 793 2.75 -1.65 -15.50
N HIS A 794 2.44 -2.75 -14.81
CA HIS A 794 3.12 -3.13 -13.58
C HIS A 794 4.42 -3.89 -13.82
N ARG A 795 4.76 -4.20 -15.07
CA ARG A 795 6.00 -4.91 -15.35
C ARG A 795 7.20 -4.00 -15.18
N SER A 796 8.10 -4.40 -14.30
CA SER A 796 9.39 -3.78 -14.09
C SER A 796 10.48 -4.86 -14.13
N PHE A 797 11.55 -4.72 -13.39
CA PHE A 797 12.65 -5.65 -13.39
C PHE A 797 13.15 -5.94 -11.98
N VAL A 798 13.81 -7.09 -11.83
CA VAL A 798 14.75 -7.34 -10.73
C VAL A 798 16.07 -7.79 -11.30
N LEU A 799 17.15 -7.13 -10.86
CA LEU A 799 18.52 -7.60 -11.08
C LEU A 799 18.95 -8.40 -9.85
N ALA A 800 19.54 -9.57 -10.08
CA ALA A 800 20.29 -10.30 -9.06
C ALA A 800 21.76 -10.26 -9.43
N LEU A 801 22.60 -9.70 -8.55
CA LEU A 801 24.00 -9.45 -8.80
C LEU A 801 24.87 -10.16 -7.75
N GLY A 802 26.06 -10.56 -8.13
CA GLY A 802 27.02 -11.16 -7.20
C GLY A 802 27.58 -12.49 -7.68
N PRO A 803 28.53 -13.05 -6.93
CA PRO A 803 29.21 -14.28 -7.34
C PRO A 803 28.30 -15.50 -7.49
N TRP A 804 27.28 -15.58 -6.67
CA TRP A 804 26.34 -16.72 -6.60
C TRP A 804 25.14 -16.57 -7.52
N VAL A 805 25.26 -15.76 -8.56
CA VAL A 805 24.23 -15.49 -9.56
C VAL A 805 24.66 -16.08 -10.90
N LYS A 806 23.71 -16.58 -11.68
CA LYS A 806 23.96 -17.07 -13.03
C LYS A 806 24.38 -15.94 -13.96
N PRO A 807 25.55 -15.97 -14.57
CA PRO A 807 26.02 -14.89 -15.44
C PRO A 807 25.21 -14.82 -16.74
N GLY A 808 24.78 -13.60 -17.13
CA GLY A 808 24.03 -13.33 -18.36
C GLY A 808 22.69 -14.08 -18.46
N TYR A 809 22.08 -14.37 -17.34
CA TYR A 809 20.85 -15.15 -17.27
C TYR A 809 19.61 -14.25 -17.28
N VAL A 810 18.67 -14.52 -18.15
CA VAL A 810 17.33 -13.91 -18.12
C VAL A 810 16.37 -14.91 -17.53
N SER A 811 15.73 -14.55 -16.42
CA SER A 811 14.66 -15.33 -15.80
C SER A 811 13.33 -14.95 -16.44
N HIS A 812 12.57 -15.96 -16.84
CA HIS A 812 11.21 -15.83 -17.36
C HIS A 812 10.15 -16.30 -16.35
N GLU A 813 10.54 -16.61 -15.13
CA GLU A 813 9.58 -16.96 -14.09
C GLU A 813 8.78 -15.74 -13.65
N HIS A 814 7.48 -15.91 -13.47
CA HIS A 814 6.60 -14.85 -12.97
C HIS A 814 6.93 -14.57 -11.51
N THR A 815 7.45 -13.40 -11.27
CA THR A 815 7.92 -12.94 -9.96
C THR A 815 7.45 -11.52 -9.66
N SER A 816 7.56 -11.09 -8.42
CA SER A 816 7.14 -9.78 -7.95
C SER A 816 8.03 -9.27 -6.82
N ILE A 817 7.74 -8.11 -6.25
CA ILE A 817 8.47 -7.58 -5.08
C ILE A 817 8.51 -8.62 -3.95
N MET A 818 7.39 -9.30 -3.70
CA MET A 818 7.33 -10.31 -2.64
C MET A 818 8.23 -11.52 -2.92
N SER A 819 8.64 -11.72 -4.17
CA SER A 819 9.64 -12.73 -4.54
C SER A 819 11.03 -12.40 -3.99
N ILE A 820 11.40 -11.13 -3.99
CA ILE A 820 12.64 -10.64 -3.37
C ILE A 820 12.60 -10.91 -1.86
N ILE A 821 11.52 -10.50 -1.20
CA ILE A 821 11.32 -10.67 0.24
C ILE A 821 11.40 -12.14 0.63
N LYS A 822 10.69 -13.01 -0.09
CA LYS A 822 10.76 -14.47 0.14
C LYS A 822 12.18 -15.01 -0.03
N THR A 823 12.91 -14.56 -1.05
CA THR A 823 14.27 -14.98 -1.30
C THR A 823 15.21 -14.56 -0.17
N ILE A 824 15.07 -13.33 0.33
CA ILE A 824 15.78 -12.83 1.52
C ILE A 824 15.52 -13.73 2.72
N TYR A 825 14.25 -14.07 2.98
CA TYR A 825 13.90 -14.96 4.09
C TYR A 825 14.50 -16.36 3.94
N ARG A 826 14.51 -16.90 2.73
CA ARG A 826 15.16 -18.19 2.45
C ARG A 826 16.67 -18.14 2.67
N ILE A 827 17.36 -17.07 2.22
CA ILE A 827 18.80 -16.87 2.43
C ILE A 827 19.11 -16.87 3.93
N PHE A 828 18.35 -16.13 4.71
CA PHE A 828 18.58 -16.02 6.14
C PHE A 828 17.92 -17.13 6.98
N LYS A 829 17.28 -18.12 6.33
CA LYS A 829 16.58 -19.25 6.96
C LYS A 829 15.47 -18.79 7.92
N LEU A 830 14.81 -17.68 7.57
CA LEU A 830 13.64 -17.18 8.26
C LEU A 830 12.38 -17.85 7.70
N GLY A 831 11.36 -18.02 8.54
CA GLY A 831 10.04 -18.45 8.10
C GLY A 831 9.28 -17.36 7.37
N PRO A 832 8.08 -17.67 6.83
CA PRO A 832 7.23 -16.66 6.22
C PRO A 832 6.66 -15.69 7.27
N ASN A 833 6.43 -14.44 6.88
CA ASN A 833 5.88 -13.40 7.74
C ASN A 833 4.39 -13.14 7.49
N ASN A 834 3.92 -13.29 6.25
CA ASN A 834 2.52 -13.13 5.85
C ASN A 834 2.16 -14.04 4.67
N LEU A 835 0.91 -14.00 4.19
CA LEU A 835 0.43 -14.83 3.08
C LEU A 835 1.08 -14.45 1.74
N PHE A 836 1.50 -13.21 1.56
CA PHE A 836 2.06 -12.75 0.29
C PHE A 836 3.48 -13.25 0.11
N ASP A 837 4.34 -13.07 1.10
CA ASP A 837 5.70 -13.62 1.03
C ASP A 837 5.70 -15.16 1.02
N MET A 838 4.74 -15.81 1.72
CA MET A 838 4.58 -17.24 1.69
C MET A 838 4.29 -17.77 0.29
N THR A 839 3.38 -17.11 -0.45
CA THR A 839 2.89 -17.58 -1.74
C THR A 839 3.65 -17.05 -2.96
N ALA A 840 4.55 -16.09 -2.82
CA ALA A 840 5.38 -15.62 -3.92
C ALA A 840 6.25 -16.74 -4.52
N THR A 841 6.61 -16.64 -5.80
CA THR A 841 7.68 -17.42 -6.40
C THR A 841 9.01 -16.76 -6.03
N ASP A 842 9.95 -17.47 -5.42
CA ASP A 842 11.26 -16.90 -5.07
C ASP A 842 12.18 -16.80 -6.29
N LEU A 843 13.28 -16.04 -6.14
CA LEU A 843 14.27 -15.79 -7.20
C LEU A 843 15.39 -16.84 -7.26
N SER A 844 15.20 -18.03 -6.69
CA SER A 844 16.27 -19.06 -6.63
C SER A 844 16.67 -19.60 -8.00
N ASP A 845 15.83 -19.44 -9.02
CA ASP A 845 16.19 -19.77 -10.41
C ASP A 845 17.31 -18.89 -10.98
N MET A 846 17.46 -17.66 -10.47
CA MET A 846 18.54 -16.74 -10.86
C MET A 846 19.88 -17.06 -10.17
N LEU A 847 19.85 -17.87 -9.09
CA LEU A 847 21.04 -18.19 -8.30
C LEU A 847 21.83 -19.36 -8.89
N SER A 848 23.11 -19.43 -8.57
CA SER A 848 24.05 -20.45 -9.02
C SER A 848 24.74 -21.13 -7.84
N SER A 849 24.89 -22.46 -7.90
CA SER A 849 25.72 -23.20 -6.97
C SER A 849 27.23 -23.11 -7.28
N LYS A 850 27.58 -22.50 -8.42
CA LYS A 850 28.98 -22.31 -8.87
C LYS A 850 29.26 -20.81 -8.91
N PRO A 851 29.99 -20.28 -7.93
CA PRO A 851 30.22 -18.82 -7.87
C PRO A 851 31.23 -18.36 -8.92
N THR A 852 31.04 -17.13 -9.40
CA THR A 852 31.95 -16.41 -10.29
C THR A 852 32.41 -15.12 -9.60
N PHE A 853 33.65 -15.04 -9.21
CA PHE A 853 34.15 -13.93 -8.37
C PHE A 853 34.70 -12.73 -9.16
N ALA A 854 34.25 -12.51 -10.40
CA ALA A 854 34.68 -11.34 -11.18
C ALA A 854 34.15 -10.05 -10.53
N PRO A 855 35.02 -9.05 -10.28
CA PRO A 855 34.59 -7.75 -9.79
C PRO A 855 33.85 -7.01 -10.90
N TYR A 856 32.89 -6.15 -10.47
CA TYR A 856 32.25 -5.22 -11.38
C TYR A 856 33.07 -3.93 -11.51
N LYS A 857 33.06 -3.32 -12.69
CA LYS A 857 33.60 -1.98 -12.95
C LYS A 857 32.52 -1.15 -13.60
N HIS A 858 32.17 -0.02 -13.00
CA HIS A 858 31.16 0.88 -13.58
C HIS A 858 31.60 1.48 -14.91
N THR A 859 30.63 1.90 -15.68
CA THR A 859 30.80 2.64 -16.94
C THR A 859 30.41 4.10 -16.66
N ASN A 860 31.23 5.04 -17.09
CA ASN A 860 30.87 6.45 -17.02
C ASN A 860 29.75 6.74 -18.01
N VAL A 861 28.85 7.61 -17.63
CA VAL A 861 27.77 8.07 -18.50
C VAL A 861 28.28 9.10 -19.51
N ASP A 862 27.55 9.29 -20.60
CA ASP A 862 27.94 10.25 -21.63
C ASP A 862 27.86 11.69 -21.07
N PRO A 863 28.96 12.45 -21.10
CA PRO A 863 29.00 13.79 -20.53
C PRO A 863 28.05 14.79 -21.20
N ARG A 864 27.53 14.51 -22.39
CA ARG A 864 26.55 15.38 -23.07
C ARG A 864 25.20 15.43 -22.34
N ILE A 865 24.87 14.40 -21.57
CA ILE A 865 23.64 14.31 -20.78
C ILE A 865 23.62 15.37 -19.66
N PHE A 866 24.78 15.85 -19.23
CA PHE A 866 24.91 16.87 -18.17
C PHE A 866 25.29 18.26 -18.74
N LYS A 867 25.21 18.44 -20.06
CA LYS A 867 25.48 19.75 -20.69
C LYS A 867 24.23 20.27 -21.38
N PRO A 868 23.80 21.52 -21.12
CA PRO A 868 22.70 22.09 -21.87
C PRO A 868 23.03 22.12 -23.36
N ALA A 869 22.06 21.80 -24.20
CA ALA A 869 22.21 21.99 -25.62
C ALA A 869 22.30 23.48 -25.97
N ASP A 870 23.17 23.83 -26.93
CA ASP A 870 23.26 25.20 -27.44
C ASP A 870 21.95 25.67 -28.12
N THR A 871 21.06 24.73 -28.42
CA THR A 871 19.77 24.94 -29.07
C THR A 871 18.60 24.57 -28.18
N MET A 872 18.62 24.88 -26.90
CA MET A 872 17.41 24.79 -26.07
C MET A 872 16.34 25.73 -26.64
N ASP A 873 15.07 25.26 -26.66
CA ASP A 873 13.97 26.03 -27.23
C ASP A 873 13.91 27.42 -26.58
N PRO A 874 14.07 28.48 -27.38
CA PRO A 874 14.02 29.82 -26.86
C PRO A 874 12.67 30.21 -26.27
N ASP A 875 11.61 29.51 -26.66
CA ASP A 875 10.25 29.80 -26.24
C ASP A 875 9.84 28.99 -24.99
N ASP A 876 10.71 28.11 -24.44
CA ASP A 876 10.46 27.44 -23.17
C ASP A 876 10.80 28.36 -21.99
N PRO A 877 9.81 28.83 -21.22
CA PRO A 877 10.05 29.73 -20.09
C PRO A 877 10.98 29.14 -19.01
N LYS A 878 11.08 27.81 -18.95
CA LYS A 878 11.96 27.11 -18.02
C LYS A 878 13.44 27.27 -18.42
N PHE A 879 13.71 27.46 -19.70
CA PHE A 879 15.06 27.54 -20.25
C PHE A 879 15.50 28.93 -20.64
N GLU A 880 14.59 29.87 -20.84
CA GLU A 880 14.87 31.22 -21.33
C GLU A 880 15.84 31.99 -20.43
N LYS A 881 15.69 31.91 -19.12
CA LYS A 881 16.57 32.54 -18.13
C LYS A 881 17.93 31.88 -17.94
N ARG A 882 18.16 30.76 -18.60
CA ARG A 882 19.31 29.87 -18.38
C ARG A 882 20.26 29.81 -19.59
N ARG A 883 19.92 30.52 -20.67
CA ARG A 883 20.77 30.71 -21.82
C ARG A 883 22.08 31.35 -21.39
N GLY A 884 23.20 30.67 -21.54
CA GLY A 884 24.51 31.15 -21.14
C GLY A 884 25.00 30.70 -19.75
N GLU A 885 24.15 30.11 -18.92
CA GLU A 885 24.59 29.46 -17.70
C GLU A 885 25.13 28.04 -18.04
N ARG A 886 26.40 27.85 -17.93
CA ARG A 886 26.99 26.51 -18.08
C ARG A 886 26.85 25.77 -16.78
N PRO A 887 26.02 24.72 -16.69
CA PRO A 887 26.09 23.84 -15.54
C PRO A 887 27.46 23.19 -15.58
N SER A 888 28.12 23.21 -14.48
CA SER A 888 29.34 22.41 -14.38
C SER A 888 28.88 20.99 -14.22
N MET A 889 29.37 20.14 -15.08
CA MET A 889 29.38 18.72 -14.81
C MET A 889 30.24 18.45 -13.60
N ARG A 890 29.64 18.27 -12.46
CA ARG A 890 30.37 18.15 -11.20
C ARG A 890 30.07 16.88 -10.46
N MET A 891 29.24 16.01 -11.05
CA MET A 891 28.88 14.75 -10.41
C MET A 891 30.10 13.85 -10.15
N ASP A 892 31.17 14.03 -10.91
CA ASP A 892 32.46 13.37 -10.65
C ASP A 892 33.49 14.31 -9.99
N ASP A 893 33.14 15.54 -9.64
CA ASP A 893 34.01 16.47 -8.95
C ASP A 893 33.97 16.26 -7.42
N PRO A 894 35.04 15.74 -6.77
CA PRO A 894 35.05 15.51 -5.34
C PRO A 894 34.72 16.75 -4.48
N LYS A 895 35.11 17.93 -4.94
CA LYS A 895 34.85 19.17 -4.21
C LYS A 895 33.38 19.60 -4.29
N TRP A 896 32.74 19.35 -5.40
CA TRP A 896 31.31 19.62 -5.56
C TRP A 896 30.49 18.64 -4.75
N ILE A 897 30.84 17.35 -4.79
CA ILE A 897 30.21 16.30 -3.99
C ILE A 897 30.35 16.62 -2.50
N GLU A 898 31.53 17.02 -2.05
CA GLU A 898 31.73 17.37 -0.63
C GLU A 898 30.91 18.58 -0.20
N ARG A 899 30.74 19.58 -1.06
CA ARG A 899 29.84 20.71 -0.77
C ARG A 899 28.38 20.26 -0.63
N MET A 900 27.90 19.42 -1.53
CA MET A 900 26.53 18.88 -1.44
C MET A 900 26.33 18.09 -0.14
N ARG A 901 27.30 17.27 0.24
CA ARG A 901 27.26 16.50 1.49
C ARG A 901 27.25 17.38 2.74
N THR A 902 27.91 18.52 2.70
CA THR A 902 28.00 19.43 3.85
C THR A 902 26.87 20.47 3.92
N GLY A 903 25.91 20.42 2.99
CA GLY A 903 24.77 21.34 2.91
C GLY A 903 25.18 22.71 2.34
N GLY A 904 26.24 22.75 1.54
CA GLY A 904 26.64 23.95 0.82
C GLY A 904 25.76 24.19 -0.41
N ASP A 905 25.61 25.49 -0.77
CA ASP A 905 24.92 25.90 -1.98
C ASP A 905 25.63 25.33 -3.21
N ALA A 906 24.94 24.48 -3.97
CA ALA A 906 25.48 23.87 -5.18
C ALA A 906 25.82 24.93 -6.26
N ASP A 907 25.24 26.10 -6.17
CA ASP A 907 25.41 27.19 -7.13
C ASP A 907 26.58 28.15 -6.79
N LYS A 908 27.16 28.03 -5.59
CA LYS A 908 28.37 28.81 -5.27
C LYS A 908 29.61 28.17 -5.89
N ARG A 909 30.23 28.86 -6.79
CA ARG A 909 31.49 28.50 -7.46
C ARG A 909 32.69 28.57 -6.52
#